data_219e174782a57fe4345f00037f85fe0a
#
_entry.id   219e174782a57fe4345f00037f85fe0a
#
_cell.length_a   1.000
_cell.length_b   1.000
_cell.length_c   1.000
_cell.angle_alpha   90.00
_cell.angle_beta   90.00
_cell.angle_gamma   90.00
#
_symmetry.space_group_name_H-M   'P 1'
#
loop_
_entity.id
_entity.type
_entity.pdbx_description
1 polymer ?
#
loop_
_entity_poly.entity_id
_entity_poly.type
_entity_poly.pdbx_seq_one_letter_code
_entity_poly.pdbx_strand_id
1 'polypeptide(L)'
;MSISRLFLRRPAGLLRRIAPSVLLFWASVTAAAPRIVAVGDVHGDLPAFKAILAQAGVIDAAGSWAGGSTILVQTGDLIDRGPSMRSVFDFVMALEQAAAKGGGRVVPLLGNHEVMNITGDLRYVAPASYAEFADAQSEKRREDAWRQVVDWRKRRAARLRMPEPATDAAAREAWMQAHPPGYVEHAEALGPAGVYGKWLRGHSAVVALEGTAFVHGGIAPSFAGKPLADIDRRIHEDIAAYDADRQRLVADGVTLPFSDLQETLQSLREEIPLAAGDAERRKLYEKFLDWSSWTMNSPDGPLWFRGYAEWTDEQGDAETPKLLAAFQLSRIVAAHTPQHDGKIRVRFAGTVFLIDTGMNAAFYKGGRGSALEIAGETVRAIYPGEPPQVLSAPPAKAADSSPAPNGRVFVDADGRPLPFADDAALLDFLREARVVKVEVINEGITHVRRLTLERDGVRAHAVFRAIHAEDTMAALGHGVVERDFYGFEPAAYRLGLLLGVDNVPPATLRRLEGEPGSVQIWIEGATTETERRKQKHEPPARLDWQRHLQMRMAWDALIGNTDRNQGNTLYGPDWHMWLIDHTRAFRPGEDLRDAGDIVWCERGFWRNLRAVEDAAITESVKEDLRPAEIAGLLGRRRKLVDFLDARIRERGEQAVLFDWAP
;
A
#
# COMPACT_ATOMS: atom_id res chain seq x y z
N MET A 1 -50.43 34.55 -53.44
CA MET A 1 -50.41 35.97 -53.83
C MET A 1 -49.22 36.59 -53.14
N SER A 2 -48.10 36.75 -53.81
CA SER A 2 -47.71 37.94 -54.62
C SER A 2 -47.40 39.12 -53.72
N ILE A 3 -46.28 39.73 -53.67
CA ILE A 3 -45.24 40.31 -54.53
C ILE A 3 -44.43 41.22 -53.61
N SER A 4 -43.20 41.31 -53.58
CA SER A 4 -42.06 41.84 -54.35
C SER A 4 -41.24 42.85 -53.57
N ARG A 5 -39.94 42.61 -53.50
CA ARG A 5 -38.80 43.41 -54.00
C ARG A 5 -38.74 44.90 -53.66
N LEU A 6 -37.62 45.40 -53.13
CA LEU A 6 -36.57 46.11 -53.90
C LEU A 6 -35.43 46.64 -53.01
N PHE A 7 -34.19 46.25 -53.34
CA PHE A 7 -32.92 46.99 -53.51
C PHE A 7 -32.74 48.39 -52.90
N LEU A 8 -31.58 48.62 -52.22
CA LEU A 8 -30.46 49.37 -52.79
C LEU A 8 -29.32 49.69 -51.74
N ARG A 9 -28.12 49.29 -52.13
CA ARG A 9 -26.81 49.98 -52.07
C ARG A 9 -26.14 50.39 -50.76
N ARG A 10 -24.90 49.88 -50.64
CA ARG A 10 -23.75 50.31 -49.81
C ARG A 10 -23.27 51.72 -50.18
N PRO A 11 -22.45 52.41 -49.33
CA PRO A 11 -21.03 52.15 -49.29
C PRO A 11 -20.32 52.27 -47.90
N ALA A 12 -19.21 51.56 -47.84
CA ALA A 12 -17.94 51.66 -47.15
C ALA A 12 -17.69 52.77 -46.10
N GLY A 13 -17.17 52.32 -44.93
CA GLY A 13 -16.56 53.16 -43.93
C GLY A 13 -15.74 52.30 -42.94
N LEU A 14 -14.43 52.23 -43.16
CA LEU A 14 -13.41 51.50 -42.41
C LEU A 14 -13.16 52.21 -41.05
N LEU A 15 -13.49 51.59 -39.95
CA LEU A 15 -12.95 51.97 -38.63
C LEU A 15 -12.58 50.74 -37.83
N ARG A 16 -11.28 50.45 -37.84
CA ARG A 16 -10.63 49.48 -36.94
C ARG A 16 -10.86 49.92 -35.48
N ARG A 17 -11.65 49.19 -34.72
CA ARG A 17 -11.64 49.22 -33.28
C ARG A 17 -10.83 48.02 -32.79
N ILE A 18 -9.67 48.34 -32.19
CA ILE A 18 -8.84 47.41 -31.39
C ILE A 18 -9.63 47.13 -30.11
N ALA A 19 -10.10 45.88 -29.96
CA ALA A 19 -10.60 45.39 -28.69
C ALA A 19 -9.43 44.89 -27.85
N PRO A 20 -9.28 45.29 -26.59
CA PRO A 20 -8.28 44.70 -25.72
C PRO A 20 -8.68 43.27 -25.41
N SER A 21 -7.85 42.30 -25.80
CA SER A 21 -7.95 40.91 -25.38
C SER A 21 -7.63 40.85 -23.89
N VAL A 22 -8.65 40.72 -23.06
CA VAL A 22 -8.51 40.37 -21.64
C VAL A 22 -8.16 38.89 -21.62
N LEU A 23 -6.88 38.58 -21.46
CA LEU A 23 -6.41 37.27 -21.09
C LEU A 23 -6.87 37.00 -19.64
N LEU A 24 -8.00 36.28 -19.50
CA LEU A 24 -8.37 35.67 -18.24
C LEU A 24 -7.34 34.56 -17.96
N PHE A 25 -6.35 34.86 -17.10
CA PHE A 25 -5.57 33.86 -16.42
C PHE A 25 -6.51 33.08 -15.49
N TRP A 26 -6.93 31.89 -15.93
CA TRP A 26 -7.44 30.88 -15.02
C TRP A 26 -6.25 30.40 -14.20
N ALA A 27 -6.06 30.97 -13.03
CA ALA A 27 -5.24 30.36 -12.00
C ALA A 27 -5.98 29.07 -11.58
N SER A 28 -5.52 27.94 -12.06
CA SER A 28 -5.90 26.66 -11.53
C SER A 28 -5.40 26.62 -10.08
N VAL A 29 -6.26 26.94 -9.14
CA VAL A 29 -6.04 26.64 -7.73
C VAL A 29 -6.07 25.12 -7.65
N THR A 30 -4.90 24.49 -7.65
CA THR A 30 -4.77 23.09 -7.24
C THR A 30 -5.19 23.04 -5.78
N ALA A 31 -6.43 22.60 -5.53
CA ALA A 31 -6.88 22.32 -4.17
C ALA A 31 -5.91 21.30 -3.57
N ALA A 32 -5.36 21.62 -2.40
CA ALA A 32 -4.52 20.68 -1.67
C ALA A 32 -5.31 19.36 -1.46
N ALA A 33 -4.62 18.22 -1.60
CA ALA A 33 -5.23 16.92 -1.35
C ALA A 33 -5.89 16.90 0.04
N PRO A 34 -7.09 16.32 0.18
CA PRO A 34 -7.80 16.32 1.45
C PRO A 34 -7.00 15.55 2.51
N ARG A 35 -7.08 16.03 3.75
CA ARG A 35 -6.56 15.29 4.89
C ARG A 35 -7.40 14.04 5.11
N ILE A 36 -6.76 12.86 5.20
CA ILE A 36 -7.42 11.60 5.53
C ILE A 36 -6.94 11.15 6.90
N VAL A 37 -7.88 10.71 7.75
CA VAL A 37 -7.59 10.05 9.02
C VAL A 37 -8.21 8.66 8.96
N ALA A 38 -7.41 7.61 9.14
CA ALA A 38 -7.88 6.23 9.16
C ALA A 38 -7.75 5.63 10.58
N VAL A 39 -8.78 4.89 11.00
CA VAL A 39 -8.82 4.18 12.29
C VAL A 39 -9.17 2.72 12.03
N GLY A 40 -8.42 1.82 12.67
CA GLY A 40 -8.64 0.37 12.62
C GLY A 40 -9.77 -0.12 13.50
N ASP A 41 -9.65 -1.37 13.93
CA ASP A 41 -10.65 -2.11 14.70
C ASP A 41 -10.98 -1.41 16.02
N VAL A 42 -12.26 -1.23 16.28
CA VAL A 42 -12.78 -0.56 17.49
C VAL A 42 -13.27 -1.59 18.51
N HIS A 43 -13.91 -2.65 18.02
CA HIS A 43 -14.40 -3.75 18.83
C HIS A 43 -15.21 -3.30 20.08
N GLY A 44 -16.17 -2.41 19.87
CA GLY A 44 -17.08 -1.96 20.93
C GLY A 44 -16.43 -1.13 22.04
N ASP A 45 -15.21 -0.59 21.84
CA ASP A 45 -14.57 0.32 22.79
C ASP A 45 -14.82 1.79 22.37
N LEU A 46 -16.05 2.26 22.59
CA LEU A 46 -16.45 3.62 22.28
C LEU A 46 -15.61 4.70 22.99
N PRO A 47 -15.22 4.54 24.26
CA PRO A 47 -14.34 5.49 24.93
C PRO A 47 -12.98 5.64 24.27
N ALA A 48 -12.30 4.52 23.95
CA ALA A 48 -11.01 4.56 23.26
C ALA A 48 -11.13 5.13 21.84
N PHE A 49 -12.21 4.79 21.12
CA PHE A 49 -12.49 5.34 19.79
C PHE A 49 -12.67 6.85 19.82
N LYS A 50 -13.48 7.38 20.75
CA LYS A 50 -13.63 8.83 20.93
C LYS A 50 -12.31 9.51 21.31
N ALA A 51 -11.52 8.90 22.20
CA ALA A 51 -10.25 9.45 22.62
C ALA A 51 -9.27 9.62 21.44
N ILE A 52 -9.14 8.61 20.57
CA ILE A 52 -8.23 8.70 19.42
C ILE A 52 -8.74 9.67 18.35
N LEU A 53 -10.07 9.75 18.13
CA LEU A 53 -10.65 10.73 17.20
C LEU A 53 -10.45 12.18 17.70
N ALA A 54 -10.55 12.41 19.00
CA ALA A 54 -10.26 13.72 19.60
C ALA A 54 -8.76 14.06 19.49
N GLN A 55 -7.87 13.10 19.79
CA GLN A 55 -6.42 13.27 19.62
C GLN A 55 -6.03 13.57 18.17
N ALA A 56 -6.74 12.96 17.21
CA ALA A 56 -6.55 13.22 15.78
C ALA A 56 -7.24 14.51 15.31
N GLY A 57 -7.93 15.26 16.18
CA GLY A 57 -8.64 16.49 15.82
C GLY A 57 -9.81 16.27 14.85
N VAL A 58 -10.41 15.08 14.86
CA VAL A 58 -11.59 14.73 14.06
C VAL A 58 -12.88 15.14 14.78
N ILE A 59 -12.88 14.99 16.11
CA ILE A 59 -13.97 15.44 16.98
C ILE A 59 -13.45 16.40 18.05
N ASP A 60 -14.35 17.21 18.60
CA ASP A 60 -14.09 18.06 19.77
C ASP A 60 -14.27 17.29 21.10
N ALA A 61 -14.08 17.98 22.21
CA ALA A 61 -14.24 17.41 23.56
C ALA A 61 -15.67 16.96 23.87
N ALA A 62 -16.68 17.48 23.15
CA ALA A 62 -18.07 17.07 23.26
C ALA A 62 -18.41 15.84 22.37
N GLY A 63 -17.45 15.37 21.57
CA GLY A 63 -17.64 14.28 20.62
C GLY A 63 -18.29 14.70 19.31
N SER A 64 -18.38 15.99 19.02
CA SER A 64 -18.92 16.54 17.78
C SER A 64 -17.86 16.68 16.70
N TRP A 65 -18.26 16.62 15.42
CA TRP A 65 -17.34 16.79 14.29
C TRP A 65 -16.57 18.11 14.34
N ALA A 66 -15.26 18.05 14.33
CA ALA A 66 -14.33 19.18 14.32
C ALA A 66 -13.31 19.09 13.17
N GLY A 67 -13.37 18.04 12.36
CA GLY A 67 -12.38 17.72 11.32
C GLY A 67 -12.43 18.63 10.08
N GLY A 68 -13.38 19.56 9.97
CA GLY A 68 -13.51 20.40 8.76
C GLY A 68 -13.70 19.55 7.51
N SER A 69 -12.84 19.73 6.50
CA SER A 69 -12.83 18.98 5.23
C SER A 69 -12.14 17.60 5.32
N THR A 70 -11.75 17.13 6.49
CA THR A 70 -11.13 15.82 6.69
C THR A 70 -12.03 14.68 6.22
N ILE A 71 -11.41 13.64 5.64
CA ILE A 71 -12.07 12.37 5.38
C ILE A 71 -11.64 11.41 6.51
N LEU A 72 -12.60 10.96 7.32
CA LEU A 72 -12.40 9.89 8.29
C LEU A 72 -12.72 8.56 7.62
N VAL A 73 -11.77 7.63 7.58
CA VAL A 73 -11.98 6.24 7.16
C VAL A 73 -11.93 5.35 8.40
N GLN A 74 -12.96 4.56 8.63
CA GLN A 74 -12.95 3.52 9.63
C GLN A 74 -12.94 2.17 8.89
N THR A 75 -11.95 1.33 9.14
CA THR A 75 -11.63 0.19 8.29
C THR A 75 -12.34 -1.11 8.66
N GLY A 76 -13.49 -1.04 9.31
CA GLY A 76 -14.29 -2.20 9.73
C GLY A 76 -14.00 -2.64 11.17
N ASP A 77 -14.75 -3.63 11.64
CA ASP A 77 -14.71 -4.16 13.00
C ASP A 77 -15.00 -3.10 14.08
N LEU A 78 -16.10 -2.39 13.88
CA LEU A 78 -16.65 -1.46 14.87
C LEU A 78 -17.12 -2.16 16.13
N ILE A 79 -17.60 -3.39 15.99
CA ILE A 79 -18.39 -4.13 16.96
C ILE A 79 -17.72 -5.42 17.42
N ASP A 80 -18.42 -6.14 18.32
CA ASP A 80 -18.00 -7.40 18.94
C ASP A 80 -16.87 -7.25 19.97
N ARG A 81 -16.69 -8.27 20.80
CA ARG A 81 -15.68 -8.36 21.88
C ARG A 81 -15.90 -7.36 23.01
N GLY A 82 -16.20 -6.11 22.70
CA GLY A 82 -16.52 -5.07 23.68
C GLY A 82 -18.03 -4.89 23.89
N PRO A 83 -18.42 -4.10 24.89
CA PRO A 83 -19.82 -3.99 25.33
C PRO A 83 -20.68 -3.03 24.52
N SER A 84 -20.07 -2.10 23.75
CA SER A 84 -20.79 -0.93 23.21
C SER A 84 -21.05 -1.06 21.70
N MET A 85 -21.86 -2.03 21.30
CA MET A 85 -22.18 -2.25 19.89
C MET A 85 -23.10 -1.15 19.34
N ARG A 86 -24.28 -0.99 19.94
CA ARG A 86 -25.30 -0.01 19.48
C ARG A 86 -24.79 1.41 19.63
N SER A 87 -24.15 1.71 20.75
CA SER A 87 -23.62 3.04 21.01
C SER A 87 -22.52 3.43 20.01
N VAL A 88 -21.69 2.48 19.53
CA VAL A 88 -20.71 2.74 18.48
C VAL A 88 -21.39 3.02 17.13
N PHE A 89 -22.39 2.23 16.75
CA PHE A 89 -23.16 2.47 15.52
C PHE A 89 -23.83 3.84 15.54
N ASP A 90 -24.57 4.15 16.63
CA ASP A 90 -25.27 5.44 16.77
C ASP A 90 -24.27 6.61 16.68
N PHE A 91 -23.09 6.46 17.29
CA PHE A 91 -22.04 7.48 17.24
C PHE A 91 -21.51 7.68 15.81
N VAL A 92 -21.18 6.60 15.07
CA VAL A 92 -20.64 6.71 13.71
C VAL A 92 -21.70 7.27 12.76
N MET A 93 -22.96 6.82 12.84
CA MET A 93 -24.07 7.33 12.03
C MET A 93 -24.29 8.84 12.27
N ALA A 94 -24.21 9.28 13.52
CA ALA A 94 -24.32 10.71 13.84
C ALA A 94 -23.13 11.50 13.29
N LEU A 95 -21.92 10.91 13.36
CA LEU A 95 -20.70 11.52 12.88
C LEU A 95 -20.68 11.67 11.35
N GLU A 96 -21.23 10.70 10.58
CA GLU A 96 -21.42 10.81 9.13
C GLU A 96 -22.25 12.04 8.76
N GLN A 97 -23.39 12.22 9.46
CA GLN A 97 -24.27 13.35 9.22
C GLN A 97 -23.63 14.70 9.58
N ALA A 98 -22.89 14.73 10.70
CA ALA A 98 -22.20 15.92 11.16
C ALA A 98 -21.04 16.31 10.24
N ALA A 99 -20.25 15.33 9.78
CA ALA A 99 -19.16 15.54 8.84
C ALA A 99 -19.65 16.10 7.50
N ALA A 100 -20.72 15.54 6.93
CA ALA A 100 -21.31 16.01 5.69
C ALA A 100 -21.77 17.49 5.78
N LYS A 101 -22.31 17.90 6.93
CA LYS A 101 -22.67 19.31 7.20
C LYS A 101 -21.46 20.20 7.40
N GLY A 102 -20.37 19.65 7.96
CA GLY A 102 -19.11 20.35 8.24
C GLY A 102 -18.13 20.40 7.07
N GLY A 103 -18.51 19.91 5.88
CA GLY A 103 -17.67 19.90 4.68
C GLY A 103 -16.66 18.75 4.63
N GLY A 104 -16.72 17.79 5.57
CA GLY A 104 -15.93 16.57 5.60
C GLY A 104 -16.73 15.33 5.22
N ARG A 105 -16.15 14.16 5.46
CA ARG A 105 -16.80 12.87 5.17
C ARG A 105 -16.32 11.79 6.14
N VAL A 106 -17.24 10.92 6.56
CA VAL A 106 -16.91 9.66 7.23
C VAL A 106 -17.18 8.51 6.26
N VAL A 107 -16.27 7.56 6.20
CA VAL A 107 -16.30 6.39 5.31
C VAL A 107 -16.08 5.15 6.17
N PRO A 108 -17.14 4.60 6.79
CA PRO A 108 -17.03 3.31 7.45
C PRO A 108 -16.99 2.20 6.42
N LEU A 109 -16.10 1.22 6.63
CA LEU A 109 -16.01 0.02 5.81
C LEU A 109 -16.62 -1.18 6.54
N LEU A 110 -16.94 -2.22 5.79
CA LEU A 110 -17.26 -3.51 6.35
C LEU A 110 -15.98 -4.21 6.84
N GLY A 111 -16.00 -4.68 8.09
CA GLY A 111 -15.09 -5.69 8.58
C GLY A 111 -15.76 -7.07 8.59
N ASN A 112 -15.00 -8.09 8.98
CA ASN A 112 -15.57 -9.44 9.09
C ASN A 112 -16.60 -9.52 10.24
N HIS A 113 -16.45 -8.76 11.31
CA HIS A 113 -17.40 -8.76 12.43
C HIS A 113 -18.76 -8.14 12.06
N GLU A 114 -18.79 -7.11 11.21
CA GLU A 114 -20.05 -6.60 10.65
C GLU A 114 -20.76 -7.68 9.84
N VAL A 115 -20.03 -8.38 8.96
CA VAL A 115 -20.59 -9.44 8.12
C VAL A 115 -20.99 -10.66 8.96
N MET A 116 -20.22 -11.02 10.00
CA MET A 116 -20.60 -12.07 10.94
C MET A 116 -21.97 -11.75 11.59
N ASN A 117 -22.14 -10.55 12.07
CA ASN A 117 -23.42 -10.13 12.67
C ASN A 117 -24.57 -10.08 11.63
N ILE A 118 -24.33 -9.60 10.42
CA ILE A 118 -25.29 -9.64 9.30
C ILE A 118 -25.76 -11.07 9.03
N THR A 119 -24.85 -12.03 9.10
CA THR A 119 -25.12 -13.45 8.82
C THR A 119 -25.56 -14.25 10.03
N GLY A 120 -25.62 -13.63 11.22
CA GLY A 120 -26.03 -14.28 12.47
C GLY A 120 -24.96 -15.15 13.09
N ASP A 121 -23.69 -14.99 12.71
CA ASP A 121 -22.55 -15.60 13.42
C ASP A 121 -22.20 -14.75 14.65
N LEU A 122 -22.84 -15.04 15.77
CA LEU A 122 -22.83 -14.22 16.97
C LEU A 122 -21.79 -14.65 18.02
N ARG A 123 -20.82 -15.49 17.64
CA ARG A 123 -19.85 -16.09 18.57
C ARG A 123 -18.96 -15.08 19.31
N TYR A 124 -18.84 -13.85 18.81
CA TYR A 124 -18.02 -12.79 19.40
C TYR A 124 -18.83 -11.64 20.01
N VAL A 125 -20.15 -11.71 19.95
CA VAL A 125 -21.02 -10.69 20.55
C VAL A 125 -20.90 -10.78 22.07
N ALA A 126 -20.46 -9.70 22.70
CA ALA A 126 -20.39 -9.64 24.15
C ALA A 126 -21.81 -9.65 24.77
N PRO A 127 -22.05 -10.38 25.87
CA PRO A 127 -23.36 -10.38 26.52
C PRO A 127 -23.90 -8.98 26.85
N ALA A 128 -23.04 -8.05 27.22
CA ALA A 128 -23.40 -6.67 27.50
C ALA A 128 -23.91 -5.92 26.26
N SER A 129 -23.49 -6.30 25.06
CA SER A 129 -23.97 -5.69 23.80
C SER A 129 -25.45 -5.91 23.58
N TYR A 130 -26.00 -7.08 23.95
CA TYR A 130 -27.45 -7.31 23.85
C TYR A 130 -28.24 -6.37 24.75
N ALA A 131 -27.72 -6.04 25.93
CA ALA A 131 -28.39 -5.11 26.86
C ALA A 131 -28.61 -3.70 26.25
N GLU A 132 -27.75 -3.28 25.31
CA GLU A 132 -27.92 -2.00 24.60
C GLU A 132 -29.14 -2.01 23.65
N PHE A 133 -29.61 -3.18 23.23
CA PHE A 133 -30.80 -3.33 22.37
C PHE A 133 -32.07 -3.59 23.20
N ALA A 134 -31.93 -3.92 24.49
CA ALA A 134 -33.05 -4.23 25.34
C ALA A 134 -33.90 -3.00 25.67
N ASP A 135 -35.21 -3.22 25.79
CA ASP A 135 -36.20 -2.23 26.25
C ASP A 135 -37.22 -2.86 27.22
N ALA A 136 -38.19 -2.10 27.66
CA ALA A 136 -39.22 -2.56 28.61
C ALA A 136 -40.07 -3.74 28.09
N GLN A 137 -40.02 -4.06 26.80
CA GLN A 137 -40.77 -5.16 26.18
C GLN A 137 -39.92 -6.39 25.89
N SER A 138 -38.64 -6.35 26.17
CA SER A 138 -37.67 -7.42 25.81
C SER A 138 -38.04 -8.78 26.43
N GLU A 139 -38.45 -8.82 27.67
CA GLU A 139 -38.91 -10.06 28.31
C GLU A 139 -40.15 -10.65 27.59
N LYS A 140 -41.07 -9.81 27.22
CA LYS A 140 -42.23 -10.27 26.45
C LYS A 140 -41.85 -10.80 25.08
N ARG A 141 -40.95 -10.11 24.36
CA ARG A 141 -40.45 -10.58 23.06
C ARG A 141 -39.73 -11.94 23.18
N ARG A 142 -38.95 -12.12 24.21
CA ARG A 142 -38.29 -13.41 24.50
C ARG A 142 -39.28 -14.54 24.76
N GLU A 143 -40.33 -14.29 25.54
CA GLU A 143 -41.42 -15.25 25.77
C GLU A 143 -42.16 -15.58 24.48
N ASP A 144 -42.44 -14.58 23.67
CA ASP A 144 -43.07 -14.78 22.35
C ASP A 144 -42.16 -15.57 21.40
N ALA A 145 -40.84 -15.29 21.42
CA ALA A 145 -39.85 -16.01 20.66
C ALA A 145 -39.73 -17.48 21.14
N TRP A 146 -39.71 -17.72 22.45
CA TRP A 146 -39.72 -19.09 22.98
C TRP A 146 -40.92 -19.88 22.51
N ARG A 147 -42.12 -19.29 22.54
CA ARG A 147 -43.33 -19.93 22.01
C ARG A 147 -43.17 -20.30 20.52
N GLN A 148 -42.59 -19.42 19.73
CA GLN A 148 -42.29 -19.70 18.32
C GLN A 148 -41.29 -20.84 18.17
N VAL A 149 -40.25 -20.90 19.01
CA VAL A 149 -39.26 -21.99 19.04
C VAL A 149 -39.95 -23.33 19.37
N VAL A 150 -40.81 -23.37 20.39
CA VAL A 150 -41.56 -24.59 20.76
C VAL A 150 -42.41 -25.07 19.59
N ASP A 151 -43.22 -24.18 19.00
CA ASP A 151 -44.07 -24.54 17.88
C ASP A 151 -43.29 -24.95 16.64
N TRP A 152 -42.17 -24.28 16.35
CA TRP A 152 -41.29 -24.62 15.26
C TRP A 152 -40.62 -25.99 15.49
N ARG A 153 -40.09 -26.25 16.68
CA ARG A 153 -39.48 -27.56 17.04
C ARG A 153 -40.48 -28.71 16.88
N LYS A 154 -41.70 -28.54 17.35
CA LYS A 154 -42.77 -29.57 17.23
C LYS A 154 -43.12 -29.85 15.76
N ARG A 155 -43.40 -28.80 14.97
CA ARG A 155 -43.69 -28.98 13.55
C ARG A 155 -42.53 -29.60 12.79
N ARG A 156 -41.31 -29.24 13.13
CA ARG A 156 -40.11 -29.78 12.51
C ARG A 156 -39.89 -31.24 12.89
N ALA A 157 -40.00 -31.59 14.17
CA ALA A 157 -39.88 -33.00 14.61
C ALA A 157 -40.92 -33.89 13.92
N ALA A 158 -42.17 -33.45 13.81
CA ALA A 158 -43.21 -34.20 13.08
C ALA A 158 -42.86 -34.41 11.59
N ARG A 159 -42.37 -33.36 10.91
CA ARG A 159 -41.96 -33.41 9.50
C ARG A 159 -40.74 -34.33 9.27
N LEU A 160 -39.76 -34.28 10.18
CA LEU A 160 -38.52 -35.08 10.10
C LEU A 160 -38.67 -36.49 10.68
N ARG A 161 -39.82 -36.80 11.27
CA ARG A 161 -40.06 -38.05 12.02
C ARG A 161 -39.06 -38.28 13.15
N MET A 162 -38.69 -37.19 13.81
CA MET A 162 -37.80 -37.16 14.97
C MET A 162 -38.60 -37.35 16.25
N PRO A 163 -37.95 -37.73 17.37
CA PRO A 163 -38.56 -37.71 18.69
C PRO A 163 -39.10 -36.32 19.04
N GLU A 164 -40.13 -36.29 19.89
CA GLU A 164 -40.69 -35.02 20.35
C GLU A 164 -39.60 -34.23 21.10
N PRO A 165 -39.38 -32.96 20.75
CA PRO A 165 -38.33 -32.16 21.36
C PRO A 165 -38.70 -31.77 22.80
N ALA A 166 -37.68 -31.64 23.65
CA ALA A 166 -37.87 -31.12 25.01
C ALA A 166 -38.39 -29.66 24.94
N THR A 167 -39.54 -29.44 25.58
CA THR A 167 -40.21 -28.13 25.67
C THR A 167 -40.64 -27.82 27.12
N ASP A 168 -40.06 -28.51 28.09
CA ASP A 168 -40.28 -28.36 29.51
C ASP A 168 -39.63 -27.09 30.10
N ALA A 169 -39.77 -26.90 31.40
CA ALA A 169 -39.20 -25.75 32.10
C ALA A 169 -37.66 -25.70 31.98
N ALA A 170 -36.99 -26.84 32.00
CA ALA A 170 -35.53 -26.91 31.88
C ALA A 170 -35.06 -26.48 30.47
N ALA A 171 -35.73 -26.95 29.40
CA ALA A 171 -35.45 -26.54 28.03
C ALA A 171 -35.71 -25.05 27.80
N ARG A 172 -36.78 -24.53 28.44
CA ARG A 172 -37.07 -23.08 28.42
C ARG A 172 -35.95 -22.29 29.11
N GLU A 173 -35.55 -22.68 30.31
CA GLU A 173 -34.51 -21.99 31.06
C GLU A 173 -33.19 -21.96 30.28
N ALA A 174 -32.77 -23.10 29.73
CA ALA A 174 -31.57 -23.17 28.89
C ALA A 174 -31.65 -22.24 27.68
N TRP A 175 -32.81 -22.17 27.01
CA TRP A 175 -33.01 -21.26 25.88
C TRP A 175 -32.94 -19.79 26.32
N MET A 176 -33.58 -19.44 27.46
CA MET A 176 -33.55 -18.09 28.01
C MET A 176 -32.15 -17.63 28.44
N GLN A 177 -31.31 -18.55 28.91
CA GLN A 177 -29.91 -18.26 29.23
C GLN A 177 -29.08 -17.98 27.97
N ALA A 178 -29.29 -18.74 26.89
CA ALA A 178 -28.61 -18.55 25.63
C ALA A 178 -29.09 -17.28 24.86
N HIS A 179 -30.30 -16.80 25.15
CA HIS A 179 -30.93 -15.66 24.46
C HIS A 179 -31.31 -14.57 25.46
N PRO A 180 -30.34 -13.74 25.92
CA PRO A 180 -30.58 -12.71 26.93
C PRO A 180 -31.54 -11.62 26.42
N PRO A 181 -32.06 -10.75 27.30
CA PRO A 181 -32.83 -9.58 26.89
C PRO A 181 -32.06 -8.73 25.88
N GLY A 182 -32.71 -8.30 24.80
CA GLY A 182 -32.09 -7.59 23.68
C GLY A 182 -31.62 -8.48 22.54
N TYR A 183 -31.58 -9.82 22.72
CA TYR A 183 -31.16 -10.72 21.64
C TYR A 183 -32.06 -10.66 20.41
N VAL A 184 -33.38 -10.69 20.61
CA VAL A 184 -34.36 -10.65 19.52
C VAL A 184 -34.31 -9.29 18.83
N GLU A 185 -34.23 -8.23 19.59
CA GLU A 185 -34.10 -6.85 19.12
C GLU A 185 -32.80 -6.63 18.34
N HIS A 186 -31.69 -7.22 18.77
CA HIS A 186 -30.42 -7.21 18.05
C HIS A 186 -30.58 -7.89 16.67
N ALA A 187 -31.18 -9.09 16.63
CA ALA A 187 -31.40 -9.81 15.37
C ALA A 187 -32.30 -9.00 14.41
N GLU A 188 -33.34 -8.35 14.93
CA GLU A 188 -34.21 -7.46 14.15
C GLU A 188 -33.46 -6.21 13.65
N ALA A 189 -32.68 -5.57 14.51
CA ALA A 189 -31.96 -4.33 14.20
C ALA A 189 -30.86 -4.53 13.15
N LEU A 190 -30.21 -5.71 13.11
CA LEU A 190 -29.17 -6.08 12.15
C LEU A 190 -29.69 -6.84 10.91
N GLY A 191 -30.96 -7.24 10.96
CA GLY A 191 -31.66 -7.83 9.82
C GLY A 191 -31.76 -6.86 8.63
N PRO A 192 -32.10 -7.37 7.41
CA PRO A 192 -32.15 -6.55 6.17
C PRO A 192 -33.10 -5.34 6.24
N ALA A 193 -34.14 -5.42 7.07
CA ALA A 193 -35.10 -4.32 7.29
C ALA A 193 -34.73 -3.42 8.48
N GLY A 194 -33.82 -3.86 9.33
CA GLY A 194 -33.40 -3.16 10.54
C GLY A 194 -32.60 -1.88 10.25
N VAL A 195 -32.51 -1.00 11.23
CA VAL A 195 -31.84 0.29 11.08
C VAL A 195 -30.34 0.11 10.84
N TYR A 196 -29.66 -0.71 11.63
CA TYR A 196 -28.22 -0.96 11.47
C TYR A 196 -27.96 -1.94 10.33
N GLY A 197 -28.84 -2.91 10.12
CA GLY A 197 -28.73 -3.85 9.02
C GLY A 197 -28.77 -3.18 7.64
N LYS A 198 -29.63 -2.18 7.43
CA LYS A 198 -29.67 -1.37 6.20
C LYS A 198 -28.42 -0.51 6.06
N TRP A 199 -27.99 0.11 7.16
CA TRP A 199 -26.83 0.98 7.18
C TRP A 199 -25.54 0.21 6.82
N LEU A 200 -25.28 -0.94 7.45
CA LEU A 200 -24.13 -1.79 7.17
C LEU A 200 -24.12 -2.30 5.74
N ARG A 201 -25.27 -2.71 5.18
CA ARG A 201 -25.38 -3.18 3.79
C ARG A 201 -25.13 -2.09 2.75
N GLY A 202 -25.07 -0.84 3.16
CA GLY A 202 -24.67 0.29 2.31
C GLY A 202 -23.17 0.59 2.33
N HIS A 203 -22.38 -0.09 3.18
CA HIS A 203 -20.94 0.18 3.31
C HIS A 203 -20.12 -0.66 2.36
N SER A 204 -19.03 -0.07 1.85
CA SER A 204 -18.06 -0.77 1.02
C SER A 204 -17.14 -1.65 1.86
N ALA A 205 -16.63 -2.73 1.26
CA ALA A 205 -15.56 -3.55 1.82
C ALA A 205 -14.17 -2.98 1.51
N VAL A 206 -14.06 -2.19 0.42
CA VAL A 206 -12.81 -1.57 -0.03
C VAL A 206 -13.10 -0.26 -0.72
N VAL A 207 -12.29 0.77 -0.45
CA VAL A 207 -12.35 2.06 -1.15
C VAL A 207 -10.95 2.53 -1.52
N ALA A 208 -10.84 3.28 -2.62
CA ALA A 208 -9.62 3.98 -3.00
C ALA A 208 -9.83 5.49 -2.89
N LEU A 209 -8.95 6.17 -2.14
CA LEU A 209 -8.97 7.63 -1.94
C LEU A 209 -7.53 8.14 -2.09
N GLU A 210 -7.32 9.16 -2.93
CA GLU A 210 -6.01 9.79 -3.15
C GLU A 210 -4.89 8.74 -3.37
N GLY A 211 -5.14 7.75 -4.25
CA GLY A 211 -4.18 6.70 -4.54
C GLY A 211 -3.92 5.69 -3.41
N THR A 212 -4.69 5.73 -2.33
CA THR A 212 -4.59 4.81 -1.20
C THR A 212 -5.81 3.90 -1.15
N ALA A 213 -5.63 2.58 -1.14
CA ALA A 213 -6.71 1.65 -0.82
C ALA A 213 -6.86 1.51 0.69
N PHE A 214 -8.11 1.56 1.14
CA PHE A 214 -8.51 1.23 2.51
C PHE A 214 -9.37 -0.03 2.46
N VAL A 215 -9.03 -1.01 3.25
CA VAL A 215 -9.67 -2.33 3.29
C VAL A 215 -9.54 -2.90 4.69
N HIS A 216 -10.47 -3.76 5.11
CA HIS A 216 -10.37 -4.35 6.45
C HIS A 216 -9.22 -5.35 6.54
N GLY A 217 -9.28 -6.50 5.86
CA GLY A 217 -8.23 -7.51 5.91
C GLY A 217 -7.11 -7.24 4.92
N GLY A 218 -7.45 -7.11 3.64
CA GLY A 218 -6.47 -6.85 2.59
C GLY A 218 -6.97 -7.22 1.20
N ILE A 219 -6.12 -7.08 0.21
CA ILE A 219 -6.38 -7.45 -1.18
C ILE A 219 -5.41 -8.58 -1.55
N ALA A 220 -5.91 -9.80 -1.68
CA ALA A 220 -5.10 -10.96 -2.03
C ALA A 220 -4.63 -10.89 -3.50
N PRO A 221 -3.49 -11.49 -3.86
CA PRO A 221 -2.99 -11.54 -5.25
C PRO A 221 -3.99 -12.13 -6.25
N SER A 222 -4.90 -13.01 -5.81
CA SER A 222 -5.96 -13.60 -6.63
C SER A 222 -6.97 -12.57 -7.19
N PHE A 223 -6.99 -11.35 -6.66
CA PHE A 223 -7.79 -10.25 -7.18
C PHE A 223 -7.03 -9.35 -8.17
N ALA A 224 -5.74 -9.53 -8.35
CA ALA A 224 -4.98 -8.77 -9.32
C ALA A 224 -5.57 -8.89 -10.74
N GLY A 225 -5.67 -7.76 -11.45
CA GLY A 225 -6.28 -7.72 -12.80
C GLY A 225 -7.80 -7.57 -12.83
N LYS A 226 -8.47 -7.49 -11.67
CA LYS A 226 -9.89 -7.12 -11.57
C LYS A 226 -10.01 -5.66 -11.11
N PRO A 227 -11.01 -4.89 -11.56
CA PRO A 227 -11.27 -3.57 -10.98
C PRO A 227 -11.52 -3.65 -9.46
N LEU A 228 -11.05 -2.66 -8.70
CA LEU A 228 -11.26 -2.63 -7.24
C LEU A 228 -12.77 -2.64 -6.89
N ALA A 229 -13.58 -1.95 -7.71
CA ALA A 229 -15.03 -1.94 -7.57
C ALA A 229 -15.68 -3.32 -7.75
N ASP A 230 -15.06 -4.26 -8.46
CA ASP A 230 -15.57 -5.62 -8.60
C ASP A 230 -15.38 -6.44 -7.32
N ILE A 231 -14.34 -6.15 -6.55
CA ILE A 231 -14.13 -6.76 -5.23
C ILE A 231 -15.25 -6.33 -4.29
N ASP A 232 -15.51 -5.04 -4.23
CA ASP A 232 -16.59 -4.46 -3.42
C ASP A 232 -17.97 -5.00 -3.82
N ARG A 233 -18.27 -4.96 -5.12
CA ARG A 233 -19.52 -5.50 -5.68
C ARG A 233 -19.73 -6.97 -5.32
N ARG A 234 -18.66 -7.78 -5.33
CA ARG A 234 -18.75 -9.21 -4.99
C ARG A 234 -19.17 -9.44 -3.53
N ILE A 235 -18.70 -8.63 -2.59
CA ILE A 235 -19.12 -8.71 -1.19
C ILE A 235 -20.61 -8.36 -1.06
N HIS A 236 -21.07 -7.32 -1.75
CA HIS A 236 -22.50 -6.96 -1.76
C HIS A 236 -23.38 -8.04 -2.40
N GLU A 237 -22.93 -8.70 -3.48
CA GLU A 237 -23.60 -9.84 -4.10
C GLU A 237 -23.71 -11.02 -3.13
N ASP A 238 -22.65 -11.35 -2.40
CA ASP A 238 -22.65 -12.42 -1.40
C ASP A 238 -23.63 -12.12 -0.25
N ILE A 239 -23.64 -10.89 0.29
CA ILE A 239 -24.57 -10.45 1.35
C ILE A 239 -26.02 -10.52 0.85
N ALA A 240 -26.30 -10.02 -0.35
CA ALA A 240 -27.64 -10.06 -0.93
C ALA A 240 -28.13 -11.48 -1.20
N ALA A 241 -27.24 -12.36 -1.67
CA ALA A 241 -27.53 -13.78 -1.87
C ALA A 241 -27.82 -14.47 -0.53
N TYR A 242 -27.03 -14.18 0.52
CA TYR A 242 -27.26 -14.70 1.86
C TYR A 242 -28.65 -14.28 2.38
N ASP A 243 -28.99 -13.01 2.29
CA ASP A 243 -30.28 -12.47 2.74
C ASP A 243 -31.45 -13.16 2.03
N ALA A 244 -31.38 -13.33 0.71
CA ALA A 244 -32.39 -14.00 -0.08
C ALA A 244 -32.54 -15.49 0.29
N ASP A 245 -31.42 -16.19 0.42
CA ASP A 245 -31.39 -17.61 0.79
C ASP A 245 -31.94 -17.80 2.22
N ARG A 246 -31.54 -16.98 3.17
CA ARG A 246 -32.03 -17.01 4.56
C ARG A 246 -33.54 -16.73 4.63
N GLN A 247 -34.02 -15.73 3.90
CA GLN A 247 -35.46 -15.42 3.83
C GLN A 247 -36.25 -16.64 3.33
N ARG A 248 -35.75 -17.35 2.33
CA ARG A 248 -36.36 -18.57 1.82
C ARG A 248 -36.36 -19.69 2.86
N LEU A 249 -35.23 -19.87 3.59
CA LEU A 249 -35.15 -20.87 4.67
C LEU A 249 -36.16 -20.60 5.80
N VAL A 250 -36.38 -19.33 6.14
CA VAL A 250 -37.39 -18.92 7.12
C VAL A 250 -38.81 -19.21 6.57
N ALA A 251 -39.10 -18.85 5.32
CA ALA A 251 -40.38 -19.12 4.69
C ALA A 251 -40.72 -20.61 4.59
N ASP A 252 -39.70 -21.43 4.32
CA ASP A 252 -39.81 -22.91 4.27
C ASP A 252 -39.88 -23.55 5.68
N GLY A 253 -39.76 -22.77 6.75
CA GLY A 253 -39.80 -23.25 8.14
C GLY A 253 -38.57 -24.07 8.55
N VAL A 254 -37.44 -23.89 7.84
CA VAL A 254 -36.17 -24.55 8.17
C VAL A 254 -35.50 -23.92 9.37
N THR A 255 -35.63 -22.61 9.49
CA THR A 255 -35.06 -21.79 10.59
C THR A 255 -36.06 -20.71 11.01
N LEU A 256 -35.76 -20.00 12.10
CA LEU A 256 -36.54 -18.86 12.57
C LEU A 256 -35.84 -17.53 12.21
N PRO A 257 -36.57 -16.41 12.13
CA PRO A 257 -35.97 -15.11 11.78
C PRO A 257 -34.84 -14.68 12.70
N PHE A 258 -34.91 -15.05 13.99
CA PHE A 258 -33.94 -14.72 15.03
C PHE A 258 -32.97 -15.86 15.38
N SER A 259 -33.03 -17.01 14.69
CA SER A 259 -32.05 -18.08 14.86
C SER A 259 -30.67 -17.59 14.44
N ASP A 260 -29.65 -17.97 15.20
CA ASP A 260 -28.27 -17.72 14.84
C ASP A 260 -27.81 -18.61 13.64
N LEU A 261 -26.60 -18.34 13.17
CA LEU A 261 -26.04 -19.10 12.04
C LEU A 261 -25.86 -20.59 12.40
N GLN A 262 -25.39 -20.91 13.62
CA GLN A 262 -25.15 -22.30 14.02
C GLN A 262 -26.45 -23.11 14.09
N GLU A 263 -27.50 -22.53 14.69
CA GLU A 263 -28.85 -23.11 14.71
C GLU A 263 -29.38 -23.36 13.30
N THR A 264 -29.17 -22.40 12.40
CA THR A 264 -29.58 -22.49 10.99
C THR A 264 -28.83 -23.61 10.27
N LEU A 265 -27.50 -23.66 10.41
CA LEU A 265 -26.66 -24.70 9.78
C LEU A 265 -26.98 -26.12 10.33
N GLN A 266 -27.25 -26.23 11.64
CA GLN A 266 -27.66 -27.50 12.23
C GLN A 266 -29.00 -27.94 11.62
N SER A 267 -29.97 -27.04 11.54
CA SER A 267 -31.27 -27.32 10.96
C SER A 267 -31.17 -27.80 9.51
N LEU A 268 -30.31 -27.15 8.72
CA LEU A 268 -30.06 -27.54 7.33
C LEU A 268 -29.50 -28.95 7.20
N ARG A 269 -28.50 -29.31 8.03
CA ARG A 269 -27.90 -30.66 8.02
C ARG A 269 -28.93 -31.77 8.26
N GLU A 270 -29.90 -31.49 9.14
CA GLU A 270 -30.98 -32.42 9.47
C GLU A 270 -32.06 -32.46 8.36
N GLU A 271 -32.22 -31.41 7.57
CA GLU A 271 -33.23 -31.29 6.49
C GLU A 271 -32.74 -31.84 5.12
N ILE A 272 -31.44 -31.85 4.86
CA ILE A 272 -30.86 -32.31 3.57
C ILE A 272 -31.38 -33.69 3.13
N PRO A 273 -31.46 -34.72 4.02
CA PRO A 273 -31.98 -36.04 3.60
C PRO A 273 -33.40 -35.99 3.03
N LEU A 274 -34.23 -35.03 3.49
CA LEU A 274 -35.60 -34.89 3.01
C LEU A 274 -35.71 -34.11 1.69
N ALA A 275 -34.67 -33.37 1.33
CA ALA A 275 -34.63 -32.65 0.07
C ALA A 275 -34.22 -33.55 -1.13
N ALA A 276 -34.08 -34.88 -0.94
CA ALA A 276 -33.63 -35.82 -1.99
C ALA A 276 -34.53 -35.83 -3.25
N GLY A 277 -35.82 -35.49 -3.11
CA GLY A 277 -36.78 -35.39 -4.21
C GLY A 277 -37.00 -33.99 -4.77
N ASP A 278 -36.33 -32.95 -4.22
CA ASP A 278 -36.46 -31.55 -4.61
C ASP A 278 -35.05 -30.96 -4.86
N ALA A 279 -34.67 -30.99 -6.13
CA ALA A 279 -33.33 -30.57 -6.56
C ALA A 279 -33.04 -29.09 -6.24
N GLU A 280 -34.05 -28.20 -6.36
CA GLU A 280 -33.86 -26.74 -6.07
C GLU A 280 -33.67 -26.48 -4.58
N ARG A 281 -34.46 -27.16 -3.74
CA ARG A 281 -34.32 -27.07 -2.28
C ARG A 281 -32.97 -27.64 -1.85
N ARG A 282 -32.55 -28.77 -2.38
CA ARG A 282 -31.27 -29.40 -2.09
C ARG A 282 -30.11 -28.46 -2.46
N LYS A 283 -30.16 -27.86 -3.66
CA LYS A 283 -29.17 -26.89 -4.12
C LYS A 283 -29.08 -25.67 -3.20
N LEU A 284 -30.21 -25.15 -2.75
CA LEU A 284 -30.25 -24.06 -1.76
C LEU A 284 -29.55 -24.44 -0.45
N TYR A 285 -29.84 -25.62 0.07
CA TYR A 285 -29.27 -26.10 1.33
C TYR A 285 -27.76 -26.35 1.21
N GLU A 286 -27.30 -27.01 0.15
CA GLU A 286 -25.90 -27.26 -0.13
C GLU A 286 -25.12 -25.93 -0.30
N LYS A 287 -25.68 -24.99 -1.07
CA LYS A 287 -25.11 -23.65 -1.23
C LYS A 287 -24.97 -22.91 0.10
N PHE A 288 -26.01 -22.96 0.93
CA PHE A 288 -25.98 -22.29 2.23
C PHE A 288 -25.00 -22.96 3.21
N LEU A 289 -24.87 -24.29 3.17
CA LEU A 289 -23.88 -25.01 3.97
C LEU A 289 -22.44 -24.72 3.56
N ASP A 290 -22.22 -24.33 2.31
CA ASP A 290 -20.90 -23.92 1.77
C ASP A 290 -20.60 -22.42 1.98
N TRP A 291 -21.33 -21.74 2.87
CA TRP A 291 -21.23 -20.30 3.12
C TRP A 291 -19.81 -19.83 3.45
N SER A 292 -18.98 -20.69 4.04
CA SER A 292 -17.59 -20.36 4.36
C SER A 292 -16.70 -20.21 3.13
N SER A 293 -17.12 -20.74 1.97
CA SER A 293 -16.40 -20.59 0.69
C SER A 293 -16.72 -19.28 -0.04
N TRP A 294 -17.75 -18.53 0.41
CA TRP A 294 -18.14 -17.28 -0.23
C TRP A 294 -17.08 -16.22 -0.02
N THR A 295 -16.96 -15.27 -0.96
CA THR A 295 -15.89 -14.26 -0.93
C THR A 295 -15.86 -13.46 0.39
N MET A 296 -17.05 -13.17 0.93
CA MET A 296 -17.17 -12.45 2.22
C MET A 296 -16.62 -13.21 3.43
N ASN A 297 -16.44 -14.55 3.32
CA ASN A 297 -15.93 -15.40 4.39
C ASN A 297 -14.62 -16.12 4.03
N SER A 298 -14.16 -15.98 2.77
CA SER A 298 -12.94 -16.62 2.30
C SER A 298 -11.71 -16.05 2.98
N PRO A 299 -10.72 -16.88 3.36
CA PRO A 299 -9.42 -16.38 3.86
C PRO A 299 -8.69 -15.45 2.88
N ASP A 300 -8.93 -15.59 1.57
CA ASP A 300 -8.40 -14.69 0.54
C ASP A 300 -9.32 -13.48 0.27
N GLY A 301 -10.51 -13.44 0.89
CA GLY A 301 -11.45 -12.34 0.77
C GLY A 301 -10.98 -11.07 1.46
N PRO A 302 -11.47 -9.90 1.04
CA PRO A 302 -10.98 -8.60 1.53
C PRO A 302 -11.22 -8.37 3.03
N LEU A 303 -12.12 -9.15 3.64
CA LEU A 303 -12.46 -9.03 5.06
C LEU A 303 -11.63 -9.95 5.96
N TRP A 304 -10.93 -10.97 5.40
CA TRP A 304 -10.23 -11.99 6.18
C TRP A 304 -8.76 -12.13 5.82
N PHE A 305 -8.32 -11.53 4.73
CA PHE A 305 -6.96 -11.68 4.23
C PHE A 305 -5.93 -11.15 5.22
N ARG A 306 -4.94 -12.00 5.57
CA ARG A 306 -3.88 -11.67 6.55
C ARG A 306 -2.49 -11.61 5.94
N GLY A 307 -2.37 -11.78 4.62
CA GLY A 307 -1.06 -11.85 3.97
C GLY A 307 -0.15 -10.69 4.31
N TYR A 308 -0.67 -9.46 4.39
CA TYR A 308 0.14 -8.30 4.73
C TYR A 308 0.76 -8.35 6.14
N ALA A 309 0.15 -9.06 7.07
CA ALA A 309 0.69 -9.27 8.42
C ALA A 309 1.59 -10.52 8.49
N GLU A 310 1.24 -11.57 7.74
CA GLU A 310 1.84 -12.90 7.84
C GLU A 310 2.96 -13.15 6.82
N TRP A 311 2.95 -12.52 5.65
CA TRP A 311 3.99 -12.67 4.64
C TRP A 311 5.37 -12.33 5.20
N THR A 312 6.39 -13.02 4.72
CA THR A 312 7.77 -12.57 4.90
C THR A 312 7.97 -11.25 4.13
N ASP A 313 8.98 -10.48 4.51
CA ASP A 313 9.29 -9.24 3.77
C ASP A 313 9.62 -9.52 2.30
N GLU A 314 10.30 -10.64 2.01
CA GLU A 314 10.58 -11.09 0.64
C GLU A 314 9.31 -11.36 -0.17
N GLN A 315 8.33 -12.04 0.41
CA GLN A 315 7.04 -12.30 -0.24
C GLN A 315 6.26 -10.99 -0.46
N GLY A 316 6.20 -10.15 0.56
CA GLY A 316 5.48 -8.89 0.49
C GLY A 316 6.12 -7.90 -0.48
N ASP A 317 7.43 -7.82 -0.51
CA ASP A 317 8.18 -6.98 -1.47
C ASP A 317 8.03 -7.48 -2.92
N ALA A 318 7.78 -8.77 -3.11
CA ALA A 318 7.51 -9.33 -4.44
C ALA A 318 6.05 -9.13 -4.89
N GLU A 319 5.07 -9.26 -3.98
CA GLU A 319 3.64 -9.26 -4.34
C GLU A 319 2.99 -7.87 -4.27
N THR A 320 3.38 -7.03 -3.29
CA THR A 320 2.74 -5.73 -3.08
C THR A 320 2.89 -4.78 -4.28
N PRO A 321 4.07 -4.65 -4.93
CA PRO A 321 4.20 -3.80 -6.11
C PRO A 321 3.30 -4.21 -7.27
N LYS A 322 3.07 -5.51 -7.44
CA LYS A 322 2.18 -6.04 -8.48
C LYS A 322 0.72 -5.64 -8.21
N LEU A 323 0.30 -5.74 -6.93
CA LEU A 323 -1.03 -5.31 -6.51
C LEU A 323 -1.21 -3.80 -6.67
N LEU A 324 -0.27 -3.00 -6.20
CA LEU A 324 -0.31 -1.54 -6.36
C LEU A 324 -0.40 -1.12 -7.83
N ALA A 325 0.42 -1.72 -8.69
CA ALA A 325 0.38 -1.46 -10.13
C ALA A 325 -0.95 -1.90 -10.76
N ALA A 326 -1.46 -3.09 -10.40
CA ALA A 326 -2.70 -3.62 -10.95
C ALA A 326 -3.91 -2.73 -10.64
N PHE A 327 -3.93 -2.07 -9.49
CA PHE A 327 -5.02 -1.21 -9.04
C PHE A 327 -4.72 0.29 -9.16
N GLN A 328 -3.55 0.68 -9.70
CA GLN A 328 -3.10 2.08 -9.81
C GLN A 328 -3.08 2.79 -8.45
N LEU A 329 -2.58 2.10 -7.44
CA LEU A 329 -2.48 2.57 -6.07
C LEU A 329 -1.04 2.90 -5.70
N SER A 330 -0.87 3.81 -4.76
CA SER A 330 0.41 4.11 -4.13
C SER A 330 0.57 3.45 -2.76
N ARG A 331 -0.54 3.14 -2.09
CA ARG A 331 -0.56 2.64 -0.71
C ARG A 331 -1.76 1.73 -0.47
N ILE A 332 -1.61 0.85 0.54
CA ILE A 332 -2.69 0.05 1.10
C ILE A 332 -2.71 0.27 2.62
N VAL A 333 -3.88 0.56 3.17
CA VAL A 333 -4.14 0.64 4.60
C VAL A 333 -5.08 -0.51 4.96
N ALA A 334 -4.63 -1.39 5.84
CA ALA A 334 -5.36 -2.56 6.30
C ALA A 334 -5.37 -2.67 7.83
N ALA A 335 -6.35 -3.38 8.36
CA ALA A 335 -6.55 -3.62 9.79
C ALA A 335 -6.62 -5.12 10.11
N HIS A 336 -7.64 -5.61 10.87
CA HIS A 336 -8.00 -7.01 11.07
C HIS A 336 -6.98 -7.86 11.84
N THR A 337 -5.67 -7.63 11.67
CA THR A 337 -4.62 -8.39 12.34
C THR A 337 -3.95 -7.52 13.39
N PRO A 338 -4.26 -7.74 14.69
CA PRO A 338 -3.76 -6.90 15.75
C PRO A 338 -2.24 -6.90 15.84
N GLN A 339 -1.65 -5.72 15.92
CA GLN A 339 -0.23 -5.55 16.14
C GLN A 339 0.06 -5.64 17.66
N HIS A 340 0.79 -6.67 18.06
CA HIS A 340 1.00 -7.02 19.47
C HIS A 340 1.77 -5.97 20.29
N ASP A 341 2.50 -5.08 19.63
CA ASP A 341 3.22 -3.97 20.27
C ASP A 341 2.36 -2.68 20.38
N GLY A 342 1.10 -2.73 19.93
CA GLY A 342 0.17 -1.60 19.97
C GLY A 342 0.59 -0.46 19.05
N LYS A 343 1.37 -0.71 17.97
CA LYS A 343 1.84 0.31 17.03
C LYS A 343 1.38 0.01 15.62
N ILE A 344 1.09 1.08 14.88
CA ILE A 344 0.88 0.98 13.44
C ILE A 344 2.15 0.44 12.79
N ARG A 345 2.03 -0.65 12.05
CA ARG A 345 3.16 -1.30 11.39
C ARG A 345 3.22 -0.90 9.93
N VAL A 346 4.38 -0.45 9.51
CA VAL A 346 4.67 -0.13 8.12
C VAL A 346 5.42 -1.30 7.50
N ARG A 347 4.97 -1.79 6.34
CA ARG A 347 5.56 -2.95 5.67
C ARG A 347 5.78 -2.71 4.18
N PHE A 348 6.56 -3.58 3.56
CA PHE A 348 6.77 -3.72 2.12
C PHE A 348 7.15 -2.39 1.46
N ALA A 349 8.39 -2.00 1.74
CA ALA A 349 8.96 -0.73 1.28
C ALA A 349 8.09 0.50 1.59
N GLY A 350 7.36 0.47 2.72
CA GLY A 350 6.58 1.63 3.16
C GLY A 350 5.24 1.84 2.46
N THR A 351 4.75 0.84 1.74
CA THR A 351 3.52 0.97 0.97
C THR A 351 2.28 0.35 1.63
N VAL A 352 2.47 -0.48 2.66
CA VAL A 352 1.38 -1.11 3.42
C VAL A 352 1.44 -0.64 4.87
N PHE A 353 0.29 -0.18 5.37
CA PHE A 353 0.10 0.27 6.74
C PHE A 353 -0.92 -0.63 7.45
N LEU A 354 -0.49 -1.35 8.48
CA LEU A 354 -1.34 -2.17 9.34
C LEU A 354 -1.74 -1.36 10.55
N ILE A 355 -3.02 -1.00 10.64
CA ILE A 355 -3.51 -0.01 11.61
C ILE A 355 -4.37 -0.59 12.74
N ASP A 356 -4.60 -1.92 12.75
CA ASP A 356 -5.19 -2.55 13.93
C ASP A 356 -4.13 -2.68 15.03
N THR A 357 -4.25 -1.86 16.04
CA THR A 357 -3.34 -1.81 17.21
C THR A 357 -3.98 -2.39 18.47
N GLY A 358 -5.09 -3.12 18.31
CA GLY A 358 -5.82 -3.73 19.41
C GLY A 358 -6.50 -2.71 20.33
N MET A 359 -7.27 -1.77 19.76
CA MET A 359 -7.86 -0.62 20.48
C MET A 359 -8.60 -1.05 21.74
N ASN A 360 -9.38 -2.14 21.70
CA ASN A 360 -10.02 -2.72 22.88
C ASN A 360 -8.97 -3.42 23.77
N ALA A 361 -8.29 -2.64 24.59
CA ALA A 361 -7.22 -3.12 25.47
C ALA A 361 -7.71 -4.12 26.55
N ALA A 362 -8.99 -4.16 26.84
CA ALA A 362 -9.58 -5.14 27.75
C ALA A 362 -9.56 -6.55 27.14
N PHE A 363 -9.68 -6.63 25.82
CA PHE A 363 -9.60 -7.89 25.07
C PHE A 363 -8.16 -8.15 24.57
N TYR A 364 -7.48 -7.13 24.04
CA TYR A 364 -6.12 -7.25 23.51
C TYR A 364 -5.10 -6.72 24.49
N LYS A 365 -4.46 -7.61 25.23
CA LYS A 365 -3.44 -7.24 26.21
C LYS A 365 -2.29 -6.49 25.53
N GLY A 366 -2.05 -5.26 25.98
CA GLY A 366 -1.03 -4.37 25.42
C GLY A 366 -1.48 -3.54 24.23
N GLY A 367 -2.73 -3.70 23.78
CA GLY A 367 -3.32 -2.90 22.73
C GLY A 367 -3.64 -1.47 23.17
N ARG A 368 -3.82 -0.59 22.20
CA ARG A 368 -4.21 0.82 22.38
C ARG A 368 -4.87 1.40 21.14
N GLY A 369 -5.58 2.50 21.31
CA GLY A 369 -6.12 3.24 20.18
C GLY A 369 -5.02 3.86 19.31
N SER A 370 -5.23 3.89 17.99
CA SER A 370 -4.36 4.58 17.05
C SER A 370 -5.16 5.17 15.88
N ALA A 371 -4.60 6.19 15.25
CA ALA A 371 -5.08 6.71 13.97
C ALA A 371 -3.91 6.94 13.01
N LEU A 372 -4.13 6.66 11.73
CA LEU A 372 -3.22 6.97 10.64
C LEU A 372 -3.68 8.26 9.97
N GLU A 373 -2.86 9.29 9.98
CA GLU A 373 -3.11 10.53 9.24
C GLU A 373 -2.36 10.53 7.93
N ILE A 374 -3.05 10.86 6.83
CA ILE A 374 -2.47 11.08 5.50
C ILE A 374 -2.79 12.51 5.08
N ALA A 375 -1.76 13.32 4.88
CA ALA A 375 -1.86 14.71 4.42
C ALA A 375 -0.89 14.91 3.25
N GLY A 376 -1.39 14.78 2.02
CA GLY A 376 -0.57 14.68 0.83
C GLY A 376 0.33 13.44 0.89
N GLU A 377 1.64 13.66 0.81
CA GLU A 377 2.63 12.57 0.91
C GLU A 377 3.03 12.24 2.35
N THR A 378 2.70 13.09 3.31
CA THR A 378 3.04 12.86 4.70
C THR A 378 2.06 11.90 5.36
N VAL A 379 2.58 10.84 5.97
CA VAL A 379 1.81 9.87 6.75
C VAL A 379 2.32 9.89 8.19
N ARG A 380 1.38 9.97 9.15
CA ARG A 380 1.71 9.99 10.58
C ARG A 380 0.87 8.97 11.33
N ALA A 381 1.47 8.37 12.34
CA ALA A 381 0.75 7.66 13.39
C ALA A 381 0.39 8.63 14.52
N ILE A 382 -0.82 8.53 15.01
CA ILE A 382 -1.33 9.28 16.16
C ILE A 382 -1.71 8.27 17.23
N TYR A 383 -1.22 8.49 18.45
CA TYR A 383 -1.51 7.66 19.60
C TYR A 383 -1.98 8.54 20.78
N PRO A 384 -2.85 8.05 21.67
CA PRO A 384 -3.33 8.83 22.80
C PRO A 384 -2.17 9.30 23.70
N GLY A 385 -2.12 10.61 23.98
CA GLY A 385 -1.12 11.23 24.86
C GLY A 385 0.29 11.35 24.28
N GLU A 386 0.52 10.96 23.02
CA GLU A 386 1.81 11.09 22.36
C GLU A 386 1.76 12.15 21.23
N PRO A 387 2.88 12.81 20.91
CA PRO A 387 2.95 13.62 19.70
C PRO A 387 2.85 12.74 18.45
N PRO A 388 2.27 13.25 17.33
CA PRO A 388 2.19 12.51 16.09
C PRO A 388 3.57 12.05 15.60
N GLN A 389 3.71 10.78 15.26
CA GLN A 389 4.94 10.16 14.77
C GLN A 389 4.92 10.10 13.25
N VAL A 390 5.93 10.68 12.58
CA VAL A 390 6.05 10.61 11.12
C VAL A 390 6.46 9.19 10.73
N LEU A 391 5.60 8.51 9.95
CA LEU A 391 5.86 7.21 9.36
C LEU A 391 6.40 7.33 7.94
N SER A 392 5.93 8.35 7.21
CA SER A 392 6.42 8.73 5.89
C SER A 392 6.20 10.23 5.70
N ALA A 393 7.20 10.92 5.19
CA ALA A 393 7.08 12.33 4.82
C ALA A 393 7.94 12.61 3.57
N PRO A 394 7.60 13.59 2.73
CA PRO A 394 8.53 14.08 1.72
C PRO A 394 9.82 14.58 2.41
N PRO A 395 10.98 14.51 1.76
CA PRO A 395 12.20 15.08 2.31
C PRO A 395 11.94 16.53 2.70
N ALA A 396 12.37 16.92 3.91
CA ALA A 396 12.29 18.31 4.34
C ALA A 396 12.98 19.17 3.26
N LYS A 397 12.28 20.20 2.76
CA LYS A 397 12.92 21.20 1.89
C LYS A 397 14.13 21.75 2.65
N ALA A 398 15.33 21.43 2.17
CA ALA A 398 16.55 21.99 2.70
C ALA A 398 16.45 23.53 2.61
N ALA A 399 16.75 24.20 3.72
CA ALA A 399 16.85 25.66 3.73
C ALA A 399 17.92 26.08 2.72
N ASP A 400 17.56 27.05 1.86
CA ASP A 400 18.36 27.75 0.87
C ASP A 400 19.89 27.50 0.92
N SER A 401 20.34 26.49 0.17
CA SER A 401 21.69 26.43 -0.39
C SER A 401 21.50 26.25 -1.90
N SER A 402 22.10 27.10 -2.69
CA SER A 402 22.02 27.06 -4.15
C SER A 402 22.38 25.65 -4.65
N PRO A 403 21.54 25.02 -5.49
CA PRO A 403 21.78 23.64 -5.90
C PRO A 403 23.00 23.54 -6.81
N ALA A 404 23.82 22.51 -6.61
CA ALA A 404 24.74 22.02 -7.63
C ALA A 404 23.94 21.63 -8.89
N PRO A 405 24.52 21.60 -10.10
CA PRO A 405 23.80 21.43 -11.37
C PRO A 405 22.89 20.21 -11.47
N ASN A 406 23.09 19.19 -10.60
CA ASN A 406 22.23 17.99 -10.49
C ASN A 406 21.43 17.96 -9.18
N GLY A 407 21.34 19.06 -8.45
CA GLY A 407 20.53 19.16 -7.22
C GLY A 407 21.08 18.41 -6.01
N ARG A 408 22.32 17.88 -6.06
CA ARG A 408 22.90 17.08 -4.98
C ARG A 408 24.03 17.80 -4.26
N VAL A 409 23.96 17.74 -2.94
CA VAL A 409 24.98 18.29 -2.06
C VAL A 409 25.71 17.11 -1.42
N PHE A 410 26.97 16.87 -1.82
CA PHE A 410 27.87 16.00 -1.08
C PHE A 410 28.41 16.76 0.13
N VAL A 411 28.63 16.05 1.22
CA VAL A 411 29.13 16.64 2.46
C VAL A 411 30.50 16.10 2.82
N ASP A 412 31.26 16.88 3.60
CA ASP A 412 32.52 16.46 4.18
C ASP A 412 32.30 15.55 5.42
N ALA A 413 33.41 15.10 6.03
CA ALA A 413 33.39 14.27 7.24
C ALA A 413 32.71 14.94 8.45
N ASP A 414 32.59 16.26 8.44
CA ASP A 414 31.93 17.05 9.50
C ASP A 414 30.46 17.36 9.16
N GLY A 415 29.94 16.82 8.03
CA GLY A 415 28.56 17.06 7.56
C GLY A 415 28.36 18.40 6.88
N ARG A 416 29.43 19.11 6.51
CA ARG A 416 29.33 20.41 5.81
C ARG A 416 29.27 20.18 4.31
N PRO A 417 28.46 20.95 3.57
CA PRO A 417 28.43 20.88 2.11
C PRO A 417 29.83 21.08 1.50
N LEU A 418 30.19 20.19 0.58
CA LEU A 418 31.40 20.35 -0.22
C LEU A 418 31.23 21.53 -1.18
N PRO A 419 32.23 22.43 -1.29
CA PRO A 419 32.09 23.70 -2.03
C PRO A 419 32.35 23.55 -3.53
N PHE A 420 31.85 22.49 -4.16
CA PHE A 420 32.02 22.26 -5.59
C PHE A 420 30.81 22.81 -6.37
N ALA A 421 31.07 23.65 -7.37
CA ALA A 421 30.02 24.26 -8.18
C ALA A 421 29.31 23.26 -9.11
N ASP A 422 30.02 22.20 -9.50
CA ASP A 422 29.54 21.16 -10.41
C ASP A 422 30.31 19.84 -10.22
N ASP A 423 29.86 18.80 -10.91
CA ASP A 423 30.49 17.48 -10.89
C ASP A 423 31.92 17.52 -11.46
N ALA A 424 32.22 18.41 -12.41
CA ALA A 424 33.55 18.51 -13.01
C ALA A 424 34.57 18.97 -11.94
N ALA A 425 34.20 19.94 -11.12
CA ALA A 425 35.05 20.41 -10.01
C ALA A 425 35.24 19.32 -8.94
N LEU A 426 34.20 18.55 -8.64
CA LEU A 426 34.29 17.41 -7.72
C LEU A 426 35.18 16.31 -8.28
N LEU A 427 35.04 15.93 -9.56
CA LEU A 427 35.88 14.90 -10.21
C LEU A 427 37.35 15.35 -10.27
N ASP A 428 37.61 16.65 -10.52
CA ASP A 428 38.95 17.22 -10.49
C ASP A 428 39.55 17.15 -9.08
N PHE A 429 38.77 17.46 -8.05
CA PHE A 429 39.18 17.27 -6.66
C PHE A 429 39.50 15.80 -6.37
N LEU A 430 38.64 14.87 -6.74
CA LEU A 430 38.86 13.43 -6.53
C LEU A 430 40.17 12.94 -7.23
N ARG A 431 40.48 13.51 -8.40
CA ARG A 431 41.66 13.15 -9.18
C ARG A 431 42.95 13.71 -8.59
N GLU A 432 42.95 14.99 -8.18
CA GLU A 432 44.16 15.77 -7.93
C GLU A 432 44.44 16.09 -6.45
N ALA A 433 43.41 16.03 -5.57
CA ALA A 433 43.59 16.36 -4.15
C ALA A 433 44.62 15.44 -3.48
N ARG A 434 45.40 15.98 -2.57
CA ARG A 434 46.43 15.25 -1.81
C ARG A 434 45.78 14.17 -0.93
N VAL A 435 46.26 12.95 -0.98
CA VAL A 435 45.85 11.90 -0.04
C VAL A 435 46.57 12.13 1.29
N VAL A 436 45.81 12.38 2.34
CA VAL A 436 46.35 12.63 3.69
C VAL A 436 46.22 11.41 4.61
N LYS A 437 45.31 10.48 4.28
CA LYS A 437 45.14 9.22 5.01
C LYS A 437 44.63 8.12 4.08
N VAL A 438 45.07 6.91 4.32
CA VAL A 438 44.61 5.66 3.64
C VAL A 438 44.18 4.67 4.72
N GLU A 439 42.99 4.14 4.61
CA GLU A 439 42.43 3.13 5.50
C GLU A 439 41.98 1.92 4.67
N VAL A 440 42.36 0.72 5.04
CA VAL A 440 41.88 -0.51 4.37
C VAL A 440 40.51 -0.86 4.95
N ILE A 441 39.52 -1.01 4.10
CA ILE A 441 38.17 -1.46 4.48
C ILE A 441 38.19 -2.99 4.34
N ASN A 442 38.11 -3.71 5.46
CA ASN A 442 38.18 -5.18 5.49
C ASN A 442 36.89 -5.89 5.08
N GLU A 443 35.90 -5.18 4.60
CA GLU A 443 34.63 -5.75 4.15
C GLU A 443 34.69 -6.03 2.64
N GLY A 444 34.98 -7.28 2.26
CA GLY A 444 34.97 -7.76 0.88
C GLY A 444 36.29 -8.31 0.36
N ILE A 445 36.20 -9.01 -0.78
CA ILE A 445 37.33 -9.73 -1.43
C ILE A 445 38.33 -8.77 -2.12
N THR A 446 37.97 -7.50 -2.33
CA THR A 446 38.59 -6.58 -3.30
C THR A 446 39.53 -5.52 -2.70
N HIS A 447 39.96 -5.64 -1.45
CA HIS A 447 40.89 -4.70 -0.79
C HIS A 447 40.56 -3.22 -1.03
N VAL A 448 39.31 -2.82 -0.78
CA VAL A 448 38.85 -1.47 -0.93
C VAL A 448 39.52 -0.55 0.09
N ARG A 449 40.03 0.61 -0.35
CA ARG A 449 40.67 1.59 0.51
C ARG A 449 39.83 2.85 0.63
N ARG A 450 39.60 3.32 1.86
CA ARG A 450 39.05 4.64 2.13
C ARG A 450 40.18 5.66 2.19
N LEU A 451 40.06 6.70 1.39
CA LEU A 451 41.02 7.80 1.34
C LEU A 451 40.42 9.01 2.07
N THR A 452 41.28 9.75 2.77
CA THR A 452 40.99 11.15 3.11
C THR A 452 41.77 12.04 2.14
N LEU A 453 41.07 12.85 1.37
CA LEU A 453 41.60 13.77 0.37
C LEU A 453 41.57 15.19 0.89
N GLU A 454 42.58 16.00 0.54
CA GLU A 454 42.67 17.40 0.97
C GLU A 454 43.22 18.29 -0.14
N ARG A 455 42.54 19.39 -0.46
CA ARG A 455 42.99 20.46 -1.37
C ARG A 455 42.30 21.77 -1.03
N ASP A 456 43.06 22.85 -0.96
CA ASP A 456 42.57 24.24 -0.75
C ASP A 456 41.65 24.39 0.49
N GLY A 457 41.98 23.68 1.58
CA GLY A 457 41.21 23.68 2.83
C GLY A 457 39.96 22.79 2.81
N VAL A 458 39.63 22.20 1.69
CA VAL A 458 38.54 21.22 1.56
C VAL A 458 39.07 19.84 1.88
N ARG A 459 38.36 19.12 2.75
CA ARG A 459 38.68 17.74 3.11
C ARG A 459 37.45 16.83 2.89
N ALA A 460 37.63 15.76 2.12
CA ALA A 460 36.56 14.80 1.85
C ALA A 460 37.09 13.35 1.89
N HIS A 461 36.20 12.40 2.12
CA HIS A 461 36.52 10.99 1.99
C HIS A 461 36.19 10.48 0.59
N ALA A 462 36.91 9.46 0.17
CA ALA A 462 36.70 8.77 -1.10
C ALA A 462 37.01 7.28 -0.98
N VAL A 463 36.45 6.48 -1.87
CA VAL A 463 36.76 5.04 -2.00
C VAL A 463 37.72 4.86 -3.16
N PHE A 464 38.82 4.11 -2.95
CA PHE A 464 39.73 3.71 -4.01
C PHE A 464 39.63 2.21 -4.25
N ARG A 465 39.49 1.81 -5.53
CA ARG A 465 39.46 0.43 -6.00
C ARG A 465 40.50 0.23 -7.10
N ALA A 466 41.31 -0.82 -6.99
CA ALA A 466 42.38 -1.12 -7.96
C ALA A 466 42.22 -2.50 -8.62
N ILE A 467 41.08 -3.16 -8.43
CA ILE A 467 40.83 -4.50 -8.96
C ILE A 467 40.93 -4.53 -10.48
N HIS A 468 41.72 -5.43 -11.02
CA HIS A 468 41.81 -5.73 -12.44
C HIS A 468 42.08 -7.22 -12.59
N ALA A 469 41.02 -8.01 -12.62
CA ALA A 469 41.06 -9.46 -12.77
C ALA A 469 40.26 -9.89 -14.00
N GLU A 470 40.77 -10.88 -14.72
CA GLU A 470 40.01 -11.54 -15.80
C GLU A 470 39.48 -12.86 -15.25
N ASP A 471 38.17 -13.06 -15.40
CA ASP A 471 37.54 -14.31 -15.00
C ASP A 471 37.77 -15.36 -16.10
N THR A 472 38.76 -16.23 -15.83
CA THR A 472 39.10 -17.35 -16.72
C THR A 472 38.07 -18.51 -16.64
N MET A 473 37.14 -18.49 -15.73
CA MET A 473 36.07 -19.50 -15.63
C MET A 473 35.07 -19.43 -16.80
N ALA A 474 34.99 -18.31 -17.50
CA ALA A 474 34.23 -18.21 -18.77
C ALA A 474 34.77 -19.12 -19.89
N ALA A 475 35.94 -19.75 -19.70
CA ALA A 475 36.50 -20.72 -20.64
C ALA A 475 35.71 -22.06 -20.72
N LEU A 476 34.68 -22.26 -19.91
CA LEU A 476 33.87 -23.48 -19.92
C LEU A 476 32.66 -23.39 -20.87
N GLY A 477 32.80 -22.77 -22.05
CA GLY A 477 31.85 -23.03 -23.11
C GLY A 477 31.49 -21.90 -24.08
N HIS A 478 31.75 -20.62 -23.79
CA HIS A 478 31.28 -19.52 -24.65
C HIS A 478 32.34 -18.56 -25.18
N GLY A 479 33.62 -18.75 -24.89
CA GLY A 479 34.72 -17.97 -25.48
C GLY A 479 34.78 -16.47 -25.13
N VAL A 480 33.97 -16.00 -24.18
CA VAL A 480 33.91 -14.60 -23.78
C VAL A 480 34.52 -14.44 -22.39
N VAL A 481 35.58 -13.63 -22.30
CA VAL A 481 36.26 -13.31 -21.04
C VAL A 481 35.53 -12.19 -20.33
N GLU A 482 34.98 -12.48 -19.15
CA GLU A 482 34.44 -11.47 -18.23
C GLU A 482 35.59 -10.93 -17.38
N ARG A 483 35.51 -9.67 -16.97
CA ARG A 483 36.52 -9.06 -16.12
C ARG A 483 35.91 -8.35 -14.92
N ASP A 484 36.66 -8.32 -13.83
CA ASP A 484 36.41 -7.50 -12.66
C ASP A 484 37.37 -6.30 -12.76
N PHE A 485 36.87 -5.10 -13.03
CA PHE A 485 37.68 -3.98 -13.47
C PHE A 485 37.29 -2.65 -12.85
N TYR A 486 38.26 -1.97 -12.22
CA TYR A 486 38.06 -0.68 -11.57
C TYR A 486 37.52 0.42 -12.51
N GLY A 487 37.83 0.39 -13.81
CA GLY A 487 37.36 1.38 -14.78
C GLY A 487 35.88 1.33 -15.05
N PHE A 488 35.18 0.29 -14.64
CA PHE A 488 33.71 0.22 -14.75
C PHE A 488 32.97 1.19 -13.79
N GLU A 489 33.59 1.64 -12.69
CA GLU A 489 33.03 2.65 -11.82
C GLU A 489 32.86 4.01 -12.53
N PRO A 490 33.91 4.64 -13.10
CA PRO A 490 33.75 5.88 -13.83
C PRO A 490 32.93 5.71 -15.13
N ALA A 491 32.94 4.55 -15.77
CA ALA A 491 32.08 4.26 -16.91
C ALA A 491 30.59 4.27 -16.52
N ALA A 492 30.23 3.60 -15.42
CA ALA A 492 28.88 3.60 -14.88
C ALA A 492 28.41 5.02 -14.52
N TYR A 493 29.27 5.81 -13.88
CA TYR A 493 28.96 7.19 -13.54
C TYR A 493 28.67 8.04 -14.80
N ARG A 494 29.56 8.01 -15.81
CA ARG A 494 29.37 8.80 -17.05
C ARG A 494 28.14 8.36 -17.85
N LEU A 495 27.88 7.06 -17.92
CA LEU A 495 26.66 6.53 -18.53
C LEU A 495 25.42 6.94 -17.74
N GLY A 496 25.49 6.96 -16.42
CA GLY A 496 24.43 7.44 -15.54
C GLY A 496 24.07 8.90 -15.83
N LEU A 497 25.08 9.77 -15.92
CA LEU A 497 24.88 11.18 -16.29
C LEU A 497 24.18 11.33 -17.65
N LEU A 498 24.64 10.56 -18.66
CA LEU A 498 24.09 10.60 -20.02
C LEU A 498 22.61 10.18 -20.07
N LEU A 499 22.24 9.21 -19.24
CA LEU A 499 20.88 8.66 -19.21
C LEU A 499 19.98 9.28 -18.14
N GLY A 500 20.50 10.21 -17.33
CA GLY A 500 19.75 10.85 -16.23
C GLY A 500 19.55 9.93 -15.02
N VAL A 501 20.44 8.95 -14.83
CA VAL A 501 20.45 8.09 -13.63
C VAL A 501 21.35 8.72 -12.59
N ASP A 502 20.74 9.08 -11.49
CA ASP A 502 21.38 9.85 -10.43
C ASP A 502 21.80 9.00 -9.21
N ASN A 503 21.68 7.69 -9.32
CA ASN A 503 21.98 6.73 -8.26
C ASN A 503 23.45 6.27 -8.23
N VAL A 504 24.29 6.72 -9.16
CA VAL A 504 25.71 6.34 -9.22
C VAL A 504 26.56 7.48 -8.69
N PRO A 505 27.34 7.29 -7.61
CA PRO A 505 28.19 8.36 -7.07
C PRO A 505 29.29 8.79 -8.05
N PRO A 506 29.69 10.06 -8.07
CA PRO A 506 30.79 10.56 -8.88
C PRO A 506 32.07 9.77 -8.69
N ALA A 507 32.63 9.29 -9.81
CA ALA A 507 33.84 8.49 -9.86
C ALA A 507 34.75 8.85 -11.03
N THR A 508 36.06 8.77 -10.85
CA THR A 508 37.07 9.03 -11.87
C THR A 508 38.26 8.09 -11.69
N LEU A 509 39.17 8.07 -12.67
CA LEU A 509 40.44 7.33 -12.56
C LEU A 509 41.47 8.12 -11.76
N ARG A 510 42.27 7.42 -11.00
CA ARG A 510 43.40 7.96 -10.22
C ARG A 510 44.50 6.92 -10.07
N ARG A 511 45.74 7.39 -9.88
CA ARG A 511 46.83 6.56 -9.37
C ARG A 511 47.09 6.82 -7.90
N LEU A 512 47.14 5.77 -7.09
CA LEU A 512 47.50 5.82 -5.69
C LEU A 512 48.85 5.13 -5.52
N GLU A 513 49.91 5.88 -5.14
CA GLU A 513 51.28 5.34 -4.98
C GLU A 513 51.76 4.56 -6.22
N GLY A 514 51.35 5.01 -7.41
CA GLY A 514 51.69 4.36 -8.68
C GLY A 514 50.74 3.27 -9.15
N GLU A 515 49.88 2.73 -8.28
CA GLU A 515 48.84 1.76 -8.60
C GLU A 515 47.65 2.43 -9.29
N PRO A 516 47.24 2.00 -10.50
CA PRO A 516 46.06 2.56 -11.17
C PRO A 516 44.78 2.02 -10.52
N GLY A 517 43.74 2.88 -10.46
CA GLY A 517 42.46 2.50 -9.89
C GLY A 517 41.39 3.55 -10.16
N SER A 518 40.18 3.30 -9.68
CA SER A 518 39.12 4.28 -9.61
C SER A 518 39.04 4.92 -8.21
N VAL A 519 38.68 6.19 -8.19
CA VAL A 519 38.33 6.92 -6.97
C VAL A 519 36.89 7.44 -7.09
N GLN A 520 36.09 7.14 -6.08
CA GLN A 520 34.68 7.50 -6.00
C GLN A 520 34.42 8.28 -4.72
N ILE A 521 33.58 9.31 -4.74
CA ILE A 521 33.23 10.05 -3.54
C ILE A 521 32.60 9.11 -2.49
N TRP A 522 33.01 9.29 -1.23
CA TRP A 522 32.38 8.61 -0.10
C TRP A 522 31.05 9.29 0.25
N ILE A 523 30.03 8.49 0.46
CA ILE A 523 28.73 9.01 0.90
C ILE A 523 28.69 9.00 2.42
N GLU A 524 28.88 10.16 3.01
CA GLU A 524 28.92 10.30 4.47
C GLU A 524 27.56 9.96 5.10
N GLY A 525 27.60 9.25 6.22
CA GLY A 525 26.39 8.84 6.93
C GLY A 525 25.54 7.78 6.22
N ALA A 526 26.00 7.27 5.07
CA ALA A 526 25.28 6.21 4.38
C ALA A 526 25.41 4.87 5.09
N THR A 527 24.35 4.06 4.99
CA THR A 527 24.25 2.71 5.53
C THR A 527 24.09 1.72 4.39
N THR A 528 24.81 0.58 4.43
CA THR A 528 24.60 -0.50 3.45
C THR A 528 23.26 -1.19 3.69
N GLU A 529 22.69 -1.82 2.64
CA GLU A 529 21.49 -2.65 2.79
C GLU A 529 21.69 -3.78 3.82
N THR A 530 22.90 -4.34 3.89
CA THR A 530 23.29 -5.35 4.90
C THR A 530 23.16 -4.79 6.32
N GLU A 531 23.75 -3.62 6.56
CA GLU A 531 23.70 -2.98 7.88
C GLU A 531 22.30 -2.50 8.24
N ARG A 532 21.59 -1.89 7.28
CA ARG A 532 20.19 -1.48 7.44
C ARG A 532 19.34 -2.64 7.96
N ARG A 533 19.43 -3.81 7.30
CA ARG A 533 18.68 -5.02 7.71
C ARG A 533 19.11 -5.52 9.09
N LYS A 534 20.40 -5.55 9.36
CA LYS A 534 20.94 -5.96 10.67
C LYS A 534 20.47 -5.04 11.80
N GLN A 535 20.41 -3.75 11.56
CA GLN A 535 19.94 -2.72 12.51
C GLN A 535 18.41 -2.62 12.55
N LYS A 536 17.69 -3.34 11.68
CA LYS A 536 16.24 -3.23 11.49
C LYS A 536 15.79 -1.78 11.24
N HIS A 537 16.64 -1.01 10.55
CA HIS A 537 16.34 0.35 10.19
C HIS A 537 15.45 0.35 8.94
N GLU A 538 14.15 0.62 9.14
CA GLU A 538 13.17 0.57 8.07
C GLU A 538 13.20 1.83 7.21
N PRO A 539 13.07 1.70 5.87
CA PRO A 539 12.96 2.85 4.99
C PRO A 539 11.67 3.64 5.27
N PRO A 540 11.63 4.92 4.94
CA PRO A 540 10.38 5.68 4.99
C PRO A 540 9.31 4.96 4.17
N ALA A 541 8.06 4.94 4.68
CA ALA A 541 6.92 4.35 3.99
C ALA A 541 6.57 5.16 2.74
N ARG A 542 7.39 5.10 1.68
CA ARG A 542 7.26 5.88 0.45
C ARG A 542 7.25 5.00 -0.78
N LEU A 543 6.43 5.38 -1.73
CA LEU A 543 6.45 4.87 -3.10
C LEU A 543 7.84 5.06 -3.75
N ASP A 544 8.57 6.13 -3.40
CA ASP A 544 9.92 6.42 -3.89
C ASP A 544 10.92 5.31 -3.59
N TRP A 545 10.81 4.63 -2.44
CA TRP A 545 11.64 3.47 -2.15
C TRP A 545 11.50 2.36 -3.21
N GLN A 546 10.27 2.02 -3.58
CA GLN A 546 10.03 1.01 -4.62
C GLN A 546 10.46 1.51 -6.00
N ARG A 547 10.29 2.79 -6.28
CA ARG A 547 10.79 3.42 -7.50
C ARG A 547 12.31 3.29 -7.59
N HIS A 548 13.02 3.53 -6.49
CA HIS A 548 14.49 3.30 -6.44
C HIS A 548 14.85 1.83 -6.68
N LEU A 549 14.14 0.88 -6.09
CA LEU A 549 14.37 -0.55 -6.34
C LEU A 549 14.16 -0.91 -7.82
N GLN A 550 13.11 -0.40 -8.45
CA GLN A 550 12.81 -0.62 -9.86
C GLN A 550 13.84 0.04 -10.77
N MET A 551 14.29 1.25 -10.45
CA MET A 551 15.38 1.92 -11.17
C MET A 551 16.71 1.16 -11.04
N ARG A 552 17.03 0.64 -9.83
CA ARG A 552 18.18 -0.24 -9.64
C ARG A 552 18.12 -1.45 -10.57
N MET A 553 16.97 -2.13 -10.64
CA MET A 553 16.79 -3.31 -11.50
C MET A 553 16.94 -2.96 -12.97
N ALA A 554 16.34 -1.86 -13.44
CA ALA A 554 16.48 -1.40 -14.81
C ALA A 554 17.92 -1.01 -15.13
N TRP A 555 18.60 -0.34 -14.21
CA TRP A 555 20.00 0.02 -14.33
C TRP A 555 20.92 -1.21 -14.40
N ASP A 556 20.79 -2.13 -13.45
CA ASP A 556 21.61 -3.35 -13.40
C ASP A 556 21.37 -4.25 -14.63
N ALA A 557 20.12 -4.32 -15.14
CA ALA A 557 19.82 -5.02 -16.38
C ALA A 557 20.49 -4.36 -17.59
N LEU A 558 20.50 -3.02 -17.67
CA LEU A 558 21.15 -2.27 -18.76
C LEU A 558 22.66 -2.49 -18.77
N ILE A 559 23.32 -2.28 -17.63
CA ILE A 559 24.78 -2.39 -17.56
C ILE A 559 25.26 -3.85 -17.42
N GLY A 560 24.34 -4.81 -17.29
CA GLY A 560 24.68 -6.23 -17.12
C GLY A 560 25.44 -6.51 -15.84
N ASN A 561 25.08 -5.83 -14.74
CA ASN A 561 25.67 -6.05 -13.42
C ASN A 561 25.13 -7.33 -12.80
N THR A 562 26.02 -8.20 -12.33
CA THR A 562 25.66 -9.50 -11.75
C THR A 562 26.03 -9.62 -10.28
N ASP A 563 26.63 -8.58 -9.70
CA ASP A 563 27.04 -8.56 -8.30
C ASP A 563 26.34 -7.46 -7.47
N ARG A 564 25.05 -7.24 -7.72
CA ARG A 564 24.25 -6.33 -6.91
C ARG A 564 23.82 -7.01 -5.61
N ASN A 565 24.81 -7.28 -4.75
CA ASN A 565 24.56 -7.78 -3.41
C ASN A 565 24.16 -6.65 -2.44
N GLN A 566 23.78 -7.02 -1.21
CA GLN A 566 23.30 -6.07 -0.20
C GLN A 566 24.39 -5.09 0.30
N GLY A 567 25.67 -5.40 0.13
CA GLY A 567 26.79 -4.50 0.42
C GLY A 567 27.00 -3.43 -0.64
N ASN A 568 26.52 -3.67 -1.88
CA ASN A 568 26.70 -2.80 -3.05
C ASN A 568 25.53 -1.83 -3.30
N THR A 569 24.65 -1.69 -2.31
CA THR A 569 23.57 -0.71 -2.27
C THR A 569 23.66 0.06 -0.96
N LEU A 570 23.78 1.40 -1.05
CA LEU A 570 23.82 2.28 0.11
C LEU A 570 22.58 3.14 0.17
N TYR A 571 22.26 3.60 1.36
CA TYR A 571 21.22 4.59 1.61
C TYR A 571 21.84 5.77 2.34
N GLY A 572 21.72 6.94 1.76
CA GLY A 572 22.09 8.20 2.39
C GLY A 572 21.19 8.53 3.60
N PRO A 573 21.55 9.55 4.40
CA PRO A 573 20.72 10.03 5.50
C PRO A 573 19.33 10.50 5.05
N ASP A 574 19.21 10.91 3.78
CA ASP A 574 17.98 11.31 3.08
C ASP A 574 17.21 10.14 2.44
N TRP A 575 17.69 8.92 2.66
CA TRP A 575 17.20 7.69 2.02
C TRP A 575 17.38 7.63 0.50
N HIS A 576 18.18 8.52 -0.08
CA HIS A 576 18.56 8.35 -1.48
C HIS A 576 19.38 7.06 -1.63
N MET A 577 18.99 6.25 -2.61
CA MET A 577 19.67 4.99 -2.91
C MET A 577 20.90 5.25 -3.78
N TRP A 578 22.05 4.80 -3.33
CA TRP A 578 23.31 4.85 -4.07
C TRP A 578 23.74 3.45 -4.50
N LEU A 579 24.10 3.31 -5.75
CA LEU A 579 24.60 2.07 -6.34
C LEU A 579 26.11 2.18 -6.47
N ILE A 580 26.82 1.30 -5.78
CA ILE A 580 28.28 1.27 -5.74
C ILE A 580 28.79 -0.09 -6.20
N ASP A 581 30.10 -0.21 -6.40
CA ASP A 581 30.79 -1.44 -6.81
C ASP A 581 30.26 -2.02 -8.14
N HIS A 582 30.53 -1.29 -9.22
CA HIS A 582 30.20 -1.71 -10.58
C HIS A 582 31.33 -2.54 -11.24
N THR A 583 32.33 -2.98 -10.48
CA THR A 583 33.51 -3.65 -11.03
C THR A 583 33.21 -4.92 -11.82
N ARG A 584 32.01 -5.52 -11.63
CA ARG A 584 31.48 -6.69 -12.34
C ARG A 584 30.34 -6.40 -13.29
N ALA A 585 30.20 -5.13 -13.72
CA ALA A 585 29.24 -4.71 -14.72
C ALA A 585 29.78 -4.88 -16.16
N PHE A 586 29.05 -4.39 -17.14
CA PHE A 586 29.41 -4.27 -18.55
C PHE A 586 29.84 -5.57 -19.22
N ARG A 587 29.16 -6.67 -18.89
CA ARG A 587 29.42 -7.97 -19.53
C ARG A 587 29.18 -7.91 -21.04
N PRO A 588 29.95 -8.68 -21.84
CA PRO A 588 29.81 -8.72 -23.29
C PRO A 588 28.49 -9.29 -23.81
N GLY A 589 27.77 -10.08 -22.99
CA GLY A 589 26.47 -10.65 -23.37
C GLY A 589 25.35 -9.62 -23.48
N GLU A 590 24.41 -9.88 -24.37
CA GLU A 590 23.24 -9.00 -24.62
C GLU A 590 22.00 -9.41 -23.82
N ASP A 591 22.05 -10.42 -22.96
CA ASP A 591 20.88 -10.92 -22.26
C ASP A 591 20.49 -9.96 -21.13
N LEU A 592 19.20 -9.63 -21.07
CA LEU A 592 18.59 -8.90 -19.97
C LEU A 592 18.27 -9.88 -18.86
N ARG A 593 19.07 -9.87 -17.82
CA ARG A 593 18.77 -10.64 -16.61
C ARG A 593 17.70 -9.91 -15.78
N ASP A 594 16.80 -10.70 -15.20
CA ASP A 594 15.77 -10.24 -14.25
C ASP A 594 14.87 -9.11 -14.76
N ALA A 595 14.88 -8.82 -16.08
CA ALA A 595 14.05 -7.77 -16.66
C ALA A 595 12.55 -8.05 -16.48
N GLY A 596 12.16 -9.32 -16.33
CA GLY A 596 10.77 -9.71 -16.06
C GLY A 596 10.19 -9.06 -14.82
N ASP A 597 11.01 -8.76 -13.83
CA ASP A 597 10.63 -8.17 -12.56
C ASP A 597 10.58 -6.62 -12.57
N ILE A 598 11.01 -5.98 -13.66
CA ILE A 598 10.89 -4.53 -13.85
C ILE A 598 9.42 -4.20 -14.16
N VAL A 599 8.70 -3.71 -13.16
CA VAL A 599 7.29 -3.33 -13.28
C VAL A 599 7.15 -1.85 -13.66
N TRP A 600 8.02 -1.01 -13.11
CA TRP A 600 8.03 0.44 -13.31
C TRP A 600 9.39 0.93 -13.80
N CYS A 601 9.38 2.02 -14.54
CA CYS A 601 10.57 2.71 -15.01
C CYS A 601 10.39 4.22 -14.86
N GLU A 602 11.43 4.94 -14.52
CA GLU A 602 11.41 6.39 -14.50
C GLU A 602 11.28 6.93 -15.95
N ARG A 603 10.38 7.89 -16.14
CA ARG A 603 10.03 8.41 -17.47
C ARG A 603 11.19 9.09 -18.20
N GLY A 604 11.99 9.87 -17.46
CA GLY A 604 13.17 10.55 -18.01
C GLY A 604 14.22 9.54 -18.45
N PHE A 605 14.51 8.53 -17.64
CA PHE A 605 15.42 7.44 -17.98
C PHE A 605 14.96 6.67 -19.23
N TRP A 606 13.69 6.23 -19.27
CA TRP A 606 13.14 5.55 -20.45
C TRP A 606 13.24 6.42 -21.71
N ARG A 607 12.88 7.71 -21.62
CA ARG A 607 12.96 8.66 -22.73
C ARG A 607 14.41 8.83 -23.20
N ASN A 608 15.35 9.03 -22.29
CA ASN A 608 16.76 9.19 -22.59
C ASN A 608 17.34 7.90 -23.18
N LEU A 609 16.97 6.74 -22.62
CA LEU A 609 17.40 5.43 -23.13
C LEU A 609 16.98 5.20 -24.59
N ARG A 610 15.82 5.71 -25.00
CA ARG A 610 15.32 5.66 -26.38
C ARG A 610 15.97 6.68 -27.30
N ALA A 611 16.19 7.89 -26.81
CA ALA A 611 16.59 9.05 -27.60
C ALA A 611 18.11 9.13 -27.82
N VAL A 612 18.91 8.65 -26.88
CA VAL A 612 20.37 8.71 -26.95
C VAL A 612 20.89 7.80 -28.06
N GLU A 613 21.74 8.34 -28.91
CA GLU A 613 22.38 7.61 -30.01
C GLU A 613 23.44 6.62 -29.50
N ASP A 614 23.59 5.46 -30.16
CA ASP A 614 24.62 4.46 -29.85
C ASP A 614 26.03 5.06 -29.85
N ALA A 615 26.29 6.05 -30.70
CA ALA A 615 27.57 6.77 -30.75
C ALA A 615 27.84 7.55 -29.44
N ALA A 616 26.83 8.22 -28.86
CA ALA A 616 26.98 8.98 -27.63
C ALA A 616 27.23 8.05 -26.42
N ILE A 617 26.52 6.92 -26.39
CA ILE A 617 26.77 5.88 -25.37
C ILE A 617 28.22 5.34 -25.51
N THR A 618 28.61 4.99 -26.74
CA THR A 618 29.97 4.49 -27.02
C THR A 618 31.03 5.51 -26.56
N GLU A 619 30.85 6.78 -26.89
CA GLU A 619 31.77 7.86 -26.51
C GLU A 619 31.89 7.99 -24.99
N SER A 620 30.79 7.85 -24.26
CA SER A 620 30.78 7.99 -22.80
C SER A 620 31.56 6.89 -22.06
N VAL A 621 31.75 5.71 -22.68
CA VAL A 621 32.36 4.54 -22.02
C VAL A 621 33.59 3.97 -22.72
N LYS A 622 33.96 4.44 -23.91
CA LYS A 622 35.01 3.84 -24.76
C LYS A 622 36.41 3.81 -24.13
N GLU A 623 36.69 4.70 -23.16
CA GLU A 623 37.98 4.76 -22.49
C GLU A 623 38.19 3.59 -21.52
N ASP A 624 37.10 3.01 -21.02
CA ASP A 624 37.12 1.98 -19.98
C ASP A 624 36.61 0.62 -20.47
N LEU A 625 35.74 0.62 -21.50
CA LEU A 625 35.12 -0.59 -22.03
C LEU A 625 35.80 -1.09 -23.30
N ARG A 626 35.92 -2.41 -23.40
CA ARG A 626 36.33 -3.10 -24.64
C ARG A 626 35.21 -3.10 -25.67
N PRO A 627 35.51 -3.25 -26.97
CA PRO A 627 34.47 -3.28 -28.02
C PRO A 627 33.36 -4.31 -27.79
N ALA A 628 33.68 -5.49 -27.26
CA ALA A 628 32.70 -6.53 -26.95
C ALA A 628 31.76 -6.13 -25.79
N GLU A 629 32.26 -5.43 -24.77
CA GLU A 629 31.48 -4.92 -23.64
C GLU A 629 30.56 -3.78 -24.08
N ILE A 630 31.04 -2.91 -24.98
CA ILE A 630 30.21 -1.86 -25.60
C ILE A 630 29.10 -2.50 -26.45
N ALA A 631 29.42 -3.51 -27.26
CA ALA A 631 28.41 -4.20 -28.06
C ALA A 631 27.33 -4.85 -27.17
N GLY A 632 27.73 -5.49 -26.08
CA GLY A 632 26.81 -6.06 -25.09
C GLY A 632 25.92 -5.01 -24.45
N LEU A 633 26.48 -3.86 -24.05
CA LEU A 633 25.71 -2.72 -23.49
C LEU A 633 24.66 -2.21 -24.50
N LEU A 634 25.05 -1.97 -25.74
CA LEU A 634 24.14 -1.51 -26.80
C LEU A 634 23.06 -2.54 -27.13
N GLY A 635 23.39 -3.84 -27.10
CA GLY A 635 22.44 -4.93 -27.27
C GLY A 635 21.40 -4.96 -26.14
N ARG A 636 21.85 -4.88 -24.88
CA ARG A 636 20.94 -4.81 -23.72
C ARG A 636 20.07 -3.55 -23.74
N ARG A 637 20.63 -2.41 -24.14
CA ARG A 637 19.85 -1.17 -24.34
C ARG A 637 18.68 -1.40 -25.27
N ARG A 638 18.89 -1.94 -26.46
CA ARG A 638 17.82 -2.21 -27.42
C ARG A 638 16.75 -3.12 -26.84
N LYS A 639 17.17 -4.23 -26.24
CA LYS A 639 16.25 -5.18 -25.61
C LYS A 639 15.46 -4.58 -24.44
N LEU A 640 16.07 -3.72 -23.62
CA LEU A 640 15.38 -3.04 -22.52
C LEU A 640 14.37 -2.02 -23.01
N VAL A 641 14.68 -1.28 -24.06
CA VAL A 641 13.73 -0.37 -24.74
C VAL A 641 12.54 -1.16 -25.28
N ASP A 642 12.80 -2.24 -26.04
CA ASP A 642 11.74 -3.08 -26.62
C ASP A 642 10.83 -3.68 -25.53
N PHE A 643 11.43 -4.12 -24.42
CA PHE A 643 10.73 -4.68 -23.28
C PHE A 643 9.83 -3.63 -22.58
N LEU A 644 10.35 -2.44 -22.30
CA LEU A 644 9.57 -1.36 -21.69
C LEU A 644 8.47 -0.86 -22.64
N ASP A 645 8.76 -0.70 -23.92
CA ASP A 645 7.78 -0.28 -24.92
C ASP A 645 6.67 -1.33 -25.09
N ALA A 646 6.98 -2.62 -25.00
CA ALA A 646 5.98 -3.68 -25.02
C ALA A 646 5.06 -3.61 -23.78
N ARG A 647 5.62 -3.40 -22.60
CA ARG A 647 4.83 -3.21 -21.38
C ARG A 647 3.95 -1.97 -21.42
N ILE A 648 4.47 -0.85 -21.97
CA ILE A 648 3.68 0.38 -22.15
C ILE A 648 2.50 0.14 -23.10
N ARG A 649 2.72 -0.61 -24.20
CA ARG A 649 1.62 -0.98 -25.12
C ARG A 649 0.57 -1.88 -24.46
N GLU A 650 1.00 -2.80 -23.61
CA GLU A 650 0.13 -3.75 -22.93
C GLU A 650 -0.68 -3.09 -21.79
N ARG A 651 -0.04 -2.23 -20.98
CA ARG A 651 -0.58 -1.75 -19.69
C ARG A 651 -0.88 -0.27 -19.66
N GLY A 652 -0.48 0.48 -20.65
CA GLY A 652 -0.55 1.94 -20.69
C GLY A 652 0.66 2.60 -20.03
N GLU A 653 0.97 3.81 -20.50
CA GLU A 653 2.15 4.58 -20.07
C GLU A 653 2.13 4.90 -18.57
N GLN A 654 0.97 5.30 -18.04
CA GLN A 654 0.81 5.65 -16.61
C GLN A 654 0.99 4.47 -15.65
N ALA A 655 0.79 3.23 -16.12
CA ALA A 655 0.97 2.03 -15.32
C ALA A 655 2.42 1.52 -15.32
N VAL A 656 3.26 2.00 -16.24
CA VAL A 656 4.65 1.54 -16.40
C VAL A 656 5.66 2.65 -16.09
N LEU A 657 5.34 3.91 -16.40
CA LEU A 657 6.26 5.03 -16.19
C LEU A 657 5.85 5.88 -14.99
N PHE A 658 6.84 6.26 -14.20
CA PHE A 658 6.68 7.21 -13.11
C PHE A 658 7.61 8.42 -13.32
N ASP A 659 7.27 9.52 -12.67
CA ASP A 659 8.12 10.69 -12.56
C ASP A 659 8.57 10.80 -11.08
N TRP A 660 9.83 11.19 -10.85
CA TRP A 660 10.25 11.56 -9.49
C TRP A 660 9.42 12.78 -9.06
N ALA A 661 9.03 12.81 -7.80
CA ALA A 661 8.41 14.02 -7.26
C ALA A 661 9.39 15.20 -7.35
N PRO A 662 8.95 16.40 -7.80
CA PRO A 662 9.80 17.58 -7.93
C PRO A 662 10.36 18.04 -6.58
#